data_ece548eb99210c7356b9279a5fafccb5
#
_entry.id   ece548eb99210c7356b9279a5fafccb5
#
_cell.length_a   1.000
_cell.length_b   1.000
_cell.length_c   1.000
_cell.angle_alpha   90.00
_cell.angle_beta   90.00
_cell.angle_gamma   90.00
#
_symmetry.space_group_name_H-M   'P 1'
#
loop_
_entity.id
_entity.type
_entity.pdbx_description
1 polymer ?
#
loop_
_entity_poly.entity_id
_entity_poly.type
_entity_poly.pdbx_seq_one_letter_code
_entity_poly.pdbx_strand_id
1 'polypeptide(L)'
;MRKFLSKSTDAVLTRPVTSSICLLIFLFVSAFYTTRLSINSNNLELLPPENPSVVITRKVIEMVGGSGFYTVVLKFKDEKGMTSHLVKAFQAKRDGNVDLQKKELDLADAEKRKHLAYYKEREKVLKRSSEKLAELFLADKEFVRFVSYRYNVSFLQDRLPLFLKTEDLSEIRKRVKRKIEEEVERANPFFIKLTDEEYNPDFNDIISKYQRLAKRDIFDEYNISPDKGMLLLLIKPTGSFVDIDFDKRLDQRIQTIVKESHLEKDGVYAGYTGTYKLNQDDYETLIGALKPIGIASFAGIAFLLLLFFRNPLFIAMLLFSLFSGLLITFGITGFFIGELNSITSIIGSILMGLGIDYGIQFLYRFREEFTKKQDLIRSIKDTIYHTGVASLSSALTTTSAFVVLSFSEFRGFSEFGIIATYGTLVIAVTMYAVTAIQITLLLKWFPRLSKVFLLNEAQQTPSRILRKFYSRPGLLATVVVLAVLFLGFFAPKVEFDVNGRNLLVENQESVNLYDEISDRFDISSDPQAIVVNTLEESEAVFDYMNPVPEEISGSVDQVVSLWNFVPPYGQQLANRKILDQISKDMKPVKPAFLKPEQRKYLPKAKVFLSVKPYGYREVPDYFATQFKEIPTSKEKGHIVFLYPKVALWHGGKLLEFFAAVGQLEVPKISRRNLNTILYSTGIAGKGFIEPSKETYSKSEERALLAALNSYTKEKFLSLKILPGTVETILEHRPYKNVAQARSYTFKTSTAGSLMLFANLILIVQKEGFAAFLITLFLVIIVLILFYRAFLPAVLSLIPLLLGILVTVGFMALIGLKLNFMNVLVFPVVIGYGIQNGIYIYYRFREDHDIVRAMAMVGPAVIASTLTTLVGWSALLLADQRGLHSIGKVATIGIAACLLIALTLLPAILELAYRSRKSEESETVPLGLGPEEAEEPTLEAKIPEALPIQPKPRIAKSDVKPKIPLKKKIPKKKSK
;
A
#
# COMPACT_ATOMS: atom_id res chain seq x y z
N MET A 1 33.51 1.50 -26.87
CA MET A 1 33.33 0.80 -25.60
C MET A 1 34.55 -0.03 -25.19
N ARG A 2 35.02 -1.01 -25.96
CA ARG A 2 36.21 -1.82 -25.61
C ARG A 2 37.48 -0.97 -25.34
N LYS A 3 37.76 0.09 -26.12
CA LYS A 3 38.87 1.04 -25.90
C LYS A 3 38.69 1.85 -24.61
N PHE A 4 37.47 2.18 -24.22
CA PHE A 4 37.19 2.90 -22.97
C PHE A 4 37.42 2.01 -21.75
N LEU A 5 36.88 0.78 -21.76
CA LEU A 5 37.12 -0.21 -20.70
C LEU A 5 38.62 -0.52 -20.53
N SER A 6 39.36 -0.68 -21.63
CA SER A 6 40.81 -0.90 -21.58
C SER A 6 41.57 0.29 -20.96
N LYS A 7 41.26 1.55 -21.33
CA LYS A 7 41.92 2.73 -20.76
C LYS A 7 41.62 2.92 -19.27
N SER A 8 40.34 2.71 -18.86
CA SER A 8 39.97 2.81 -17.45
C SER A 8 40.64 1.75 -16.60
N THR A 9 40.76 0.53 -17.12
CA THR A 9 41.49 -0.57 -16.50
C THR A 9 42.96 -0.26 -16.36
N ASP A 10 43.59 0.28 -17.39
CA ASP A 10 45.02 0.68 -17.34
C ASP A 10 45.28 1.71 -16.26
N ALA A 11 44.41 2.73 -16.11
CA ALA A 11 44.56 3.74 -15.08
C ALA A 11 44.48 3.15 -13.66
N VAL A 12 43.60 2.17 -13.43
CA VAL A 12 43.42 1.50 -12.13
C VAL A 12 44.57 0.55 -11.82
N LEU A 13 45.03 -0.24 -12.79
CA LEU A 13 46.05 -1.27 -12.58
C LEU A 13 47.48 -0.70 -12.49
N THR A 14 47.78 0.45 -13.13
CA THR A 14 49.10 1.09 -13.06
C THR A 14 49.42 1.68 -11.68
N ARG A 15 48.38 2.15 -10.96
CA ARG A 15 48.53 2.79 -9.64
C ARG A 15 47.53 2.20 -8.62
N PRO A 16 47.62 0.90 -8.28
CA PRO A 16 46.64 0.24 -7.45
C PRO A 16 46.53 0.80 -6.02
N VAL A 17 47.61 1.26 -5.44
CA VAL A 17 47.62 1.86 -4.08
C VAL A 17 46.87 3.20 -4.08
N THR A 18 47.14 4.06 -5.08
CA THR A 18 46.47 5.35 -5.21
C THR A 18 44.96 5.14 -5.40
N SER A 19 44.58 4.19 -6.29
CA SER A 19 43.19 3.83 -6.52
C SER A 19 42.48 3.31 -5.26
N SER A 20 43.19 2.54 -4.42
CA SER A 20 42.67 2.06 -3.12
C SER A 20 42.47 3.20 -2.13
N ILE A 21 43.38 4.18 -2.05
CA ILE A 21 43.22 5.35 -1.17
C ILE A 21 42.01 6.18 -1.62
N CYS A 22 41.86 6.45 -2.93
CA CYS A 22 40.67 7.15 -3.46
C CYS A 22 39.37 6.40 -3.14
N LEU A 23 39.34 5.08 -3.29
CA LEU A 23 38.21 4.24 -2.93
C LEU A 23 37.87 4.38 -1.45
N LEU A 24 38.86 4.28 -0.55
CA LEU A 24 38.63 4.40 0.90
C LEU A 24 38.07 5.76 1.30
N ILE A 25 38.59 6.86 0.71
CA ILE A 25 38.02 8.19 0.94
C ILE A 25 36.57 8.25 0.49
N PHE A 26 36.25 7.69 -0.70
CA PHE A 26 34.88 7.68 -1.23
C PHE A 26 33.94 6.82 -0.37
N LEU A 27 34.43 5.69 0.13
CA LEU A 27 33.66 4.85 1.07
C LEU A 27 33.39 5.58 2.40
N PHE A 28 34.37 6.34 2.92
CA PHE A 28 34.18 7.10 4.15
C PHE A 28 33.12 8.20 3.99
N VAL A 29 33.16 8.93 2.87
CA VAL A 29 32.13 9.95 2.55
C VAL A 29 30.78 9.29 2.39
N SER A 30 30.71 8.15 1.68
CA SER A 30 29.48 7.41 1.49
C SER A 30 28.90 6.91 2.81
N ALA A 31 29.75 6.41 3.72
CA ALA A 31 29.34 5.97 5.06
C ALA A 31 28.69 7.13 5.84
N PHE A 32 29.28 8.33 5.79
CA PHE A 32 28.72 9.52 6.44
C PHE A 32 27.31 9.86 5.95
N TYR A 33 27.05 9.81 4.63
CA TYR A 33 25.71 10.07 4.11
C TYR A 33 24.74 8.91 4.37
N THR A 34 25.21 7.67 4.39
CA THR A 34 24.37 6.51 4.74
C THR A 34 23.82 6.60 6.16
N THR A 35 24.57 7.16 7.14
CA THR A 35 24.08 7.33 8.51
C THR A 35 22.97 8.38 8.65
N ARG A 36 22.75 9.19 7.62
CA ARG A 36 21.67 10.19 7.59
C ARG A 36 20.37 9.67 6.95
N LEU A 37 20.39 8.46 6.42
CA LEU A 37 19.22 7.84 5.83
C LEU A 37 18.22 7.50 6.92
N SER A 38 16.98 8.01 6.76
CA SER A 38 15.82 7.65 7.57
C SER A 38 14.86 6.75 6.80
N ILE A 39 13.94 6.10 7.50
CA ILE A 39 12.87 5.31 6.88
C ILE A 39 11.56 6.01 7.15
N ASN A 40 10.83 6.34 6.08
CA ASN A 40 9.53 6.98 6.11
C ASN A 40 8.47 5.99 5.61
N SER A 41 7.57 5.56 6.48
CA SER A 41 6.46 4.65 6.14
C SER A 41 5.15 5.37 5.83
N ASN A 42 5.20 6.69 5.62
CA ASN A 42 4.01 7.48 5.32
C ASN A 42 3.41 7.10 3.96
N ASN A 43 2.31 6.35 3.99
CA ASN A 43 1.60 5.92 2.80
C ASN A 43 1.02 7.08 1.97
N LEU A 44 0.80 8.25 2.58
CA LEU A 44 0.33 9.46 1.88
C LEU A 44 1.38 9.97 0.87
N GLU A 45 2.66 9.78 1.16
CA GLU A 45 3.75 10.23 0.31
C GLU A 45 4.08 9.24 -0.83
N LEU A 46 3.46 8.07 -0.83
CA LEU A 46 3.62 7.11 -1.91
C LEU A 46 2.89 7.50 -3.20
N LEU A 47 1.90 8.40 -3.11
CA LEU A 47 1.17 8.96 -4.24
C LEU A 47 1.69 10.34 -4.61
N PRO A 48 1.48 10.80 -5.87
CA PRO A 48 1.84 12.15 -6.29
C PRO A 48 1.20 13.21 -5.40
N PRO A 49 1.92 14.25 -4.99
CA PRO A 49 1.38 15.29 -4.12
C PRO A 49 0.22 16.07 -4.75
N GLU A 50 0.10 16.04 -6.07
CA GLU A 50 -0.95 16.68 -6.87
C GLU A 50 -2.20 15.81 -7.03
N ASN A 51 -2.16 14.55 -6.60
CA ASN A 51 -3.32 13.65 -6.67
C ASN A 51 -4.47 14.22 -5.82
N PRO A 52 -5.69 14.34 -6.36
CA PRO A 52 -6.83 14.92 -5.63
C PRO A 52 -7.08 14.30 -4.27
N SER A 53 -6.97 12.97 -4.15
CA SER A 53 -7.15 12.28 -2.87
C SER A 53 -6.04 12.61 -1.86
N VAL A 54 -4.79 12.84 -2.33
CA VAL A 54 -3.67 13.27 -1.47
C VAL A 54 -3.91 14.70 -0.99
N VAL A 55 -4.25 15.62 -1.89
CA VAL A 55 -4.52 17.03 -1.56
C VAL A 55 -5.62 17.14 -0.52
N ILE A 56 -6.75 16.46 -0.74
CA ILE A 56 -7.87 16.48 0.20
C ILE A 56 -7.51 15.80 1.52
N THR A 57 -6.83 14.66 1.49
CA THR A 57 -6.41 13.96 2.73
C THR A 57 -5.42 14.80 3.53
N ARG A 58 -4.48 15.49 2.88
CA ARG A 58 -3.57 16.44 3.54
C ARG A 58 -4.35 17.60 4.17
N LYS A 59 -5.34 18.13 3.47
CA LYS A 59 -6.24 19.16 4.02
C LYS A 59 -6.97 18.67 5.28
N VAL A 60 -7.49 17.42 5.28
CA VAL A 60 -8.09 16.80 6.48
C VAL A 60 -7.09 16.70 7.62
N ILE A 61 -5.84 16.29 7.32
CA ILE A 61 -4.78 16.19 8.33
C ILE A 61 -4.50 17.56 8.94
N GLU A 62 -4.37 18.60 8.13
CA GLU A 62 -4.13 19.96 8.61
C GLU A 62 -5.33 20.54 9.37
N MET A 63 -6.56 20.27 8.92
CA MET A 63 -7.79 20.75 9.56
C MET A 63 -8.04 20.13 10.93
N VAL A 64 -7.88 18.81 11.05
CA VAL A 64 -8.35 18.06 12.23
C VAL A 64 -7.30 17.07 12.80
N GLY A 65 -6.07 17.08 12.30
CA GLY A 65 -5.02 16.12 12.68
C GLY A 65 -5.20 14.74 12.03
N GLY A 66 -5.95 14.67 10.92
CA GLY A 66 -6.30 13.41 10.24
C GLY A 66 -7.71 12.94 10.54
N SER A 67 -8.24 12.04 9.73
CA SER A 67 -9.60 11.49 9.89
C SER A 67 -9.69 10.42 10.99
N GLY A 68 -8.56 9.84 11.43
CA GLY A 68 -8.51 8.70 12.34
C GLY A 68 -8.46 9.04 13.83
N PHE A 69 -8.62 8.00 14.61
CA PHE A 69 -8.53 8.01 16.07
C PHE A 69 -7.53 6.94 16.53
N TYR A 70 -6.98 7.13 17.72
CA TYR A 70 -6.43 6.03 18.50
C TYR A 70 -7.58 5.45 19.32
N THR A 71 -7.86 4.16 19.19
CA THR A 71 -9.03 3.52 19.79
C THR A 71 -8.62 2.58 20.93
N VAL A 72 -9.11 2.85 22.14
CA VAL A 72 -9.00 1.92 23.26
C VAL A 72 -10.32 1.16 23.36
N VAL A 73 -10.22 -0.16 23.30
CA VAL A 73 -11.34 -1.09 23.33
C VAL A 73 -11.41 -1.71 24.73
N LEU A 74 -12.50 -1.49 25.45
CA LEU A 74 -12.76 -2.16 26.72
C LEU A 74 -13.73 -3.30 26.51
N LYS A 75 -13.32 -4.53 26.91
CA LYS A 75 -14.17 -5.72 26.85
C LYS A 75 -13.83 -6.69 27.96
N PHE A 76 -14.66 -7.70 28.15
CA PHE A 76 -14.36 -8.82 29.05
C PHE A 76 -13.74 -9.97 28.27
N LYS A 77 -12.84 -10.74 28.87
CA LYS A 77 -12.27 -11.95 28.26
C LYS A 77 -13.28 -13.10 28.18
N ASP A 78 -14.20 -13.11 29.15
CA ASP A 78 -15.24 -14.14 29.27
C ASP A 78 -16.57 -13.62 28.72
N GLU A 79 -17.00 -14.11 27.56
CA GLU A 79 -18.20 -13.68 26.83
C GLU A 79 -19.20 -14.84 26.71
N LYS A 80 -20.50 -14.53 26.92
CA LYS A 80 -21.59 -15.50 26.75
C LYS A 80 -22.25 -15.35 25.36
N GLY A 81 -23.09 -16.34 25.02
CA GLY A 81 -23.65 -16.57 23.69
C GLY A 81 -24.31 -15.40 22.94
N MET A 82 -24.80 -14.35 23.64
CA MET A 82 -25.43 -13.19 23.00
C MET A 82 -24.51 -12.52 21.94
N THR A 83 -23.22 -12.35 22.25
CA THR A 83 -22.25 -11.75 21.33
C THR A 83 -22.10 -12.58 20.05
N SER A 84 -21.99 -13.90 20.17
CA SER A 84 -21.88 -14.79 19.02
C SER A 84 -23.10 -14.71 18.10
N HIS A 85 -24.32 -14.65 18.67
CA HIS A 85 -25.55 -14.52 17.89
C HIS A 85 -25.65 -13.17 17.19
N LEU A 86 -25.28 -12.06 17.84
CA LEU A 86 -25.29 -10.75 17.22
C LEU A 86 -24.28 -10.63 16.08
N VAL A 87 -23.07 -11.14 16.26
CA VAL A 87 -22.04 -11.17 15.18
C VAL A 87 -22.56 -11.95 13.97
N LYS A 88 -23.17 -13.14 14.18
CA LYS A 88 -23.78 -13.92 13.10
C LYS A 88 -24.95 -13.20 12.42
N ALA A 89 -25.78 -12.49 13.20
CA ALA A 89 -26.89 -11.71 12.65
C ALA A 89 -26.39 -10.57 11.74
N PHE A 90 -25.32 -9.88 12.14
CA PHE A 90 -24.75 -8.79 11.36
C PHE A 90 -24.01 -9.31 10.12
N GLN A 91 -23.36 -10.47 10.21
CA GLN A 91 -22.81 -11.17 9.04
C GLN A 91 -23.90 -11.56 8.06
N ALA A 92 -24.99 -12.19 8.53
CA ALA A 92 -26.11 -12.56 7.69
C ALA A 92 -26.77 -11.36 7.01
N LYS A 93 -26.85 -10.20 7.69
CA LYS A 93 -27.32 -8.95 7.12
C LYS A 93 -26.42 -8.48 5.95
N ARG A 94 -25.09 -8.56 6.13
CA ARG A 94 -24.12 -8.19 5.07
C ARG A 94 -24.25 -9.11 3.85
N ASP A 95 -24.49 -10.40 4.10
CA ASP A 95 -24.70 -11.42 3.06
C ASP A 95 -26.08 -11.37 2.41
N GLY A 96 -26.97 -10.48 2.88
CA GLY A 96 -28.34 -10.34 2.39
C GLY A 96 -29.29 -11.45 2.84
N ASN A 97 -28.89 -12.29 3.81
CA ASN A 97 -29.70 -13.39 4.32
C ASN A 97 -30.62 -12.92 5.47
N VAL A 98 -31.79 -12.43 5.09
CA VAL A 98 -32.77 -11.83 6.03
C VAL A 98 -33.30 -12.84 7.06
N ASP A 99 -33.51 -14.09 6.65
CA ASP A 99 -34.08 -15.14 7.53
C ASP A 99 -33.08 -15.54 8.62
N LEU A 100 -31.81 -15.73 8.24
CA LEU A 100 -30.75 -16.03 9.19
C LEU A 100 -30.52 -14.85 10.14
N GLN A 101 -30.53 -13.61 9.62
CA GLN A 101 -30.41 -12.40 10.43
C GLN A 101 -31.50 -12.36 11.51
N LYS A 102 -32.76 -12.54 11.12
CA LYS A 102 -33.90 -12.52 12.05
C LYS A 102 -33.78 -13.61 13.12
N LYS A 103 -33.45 -14.84 12.72
CA LYS A 103 -33.26 -15.98 13.63
C LYS A 103 -32.17 -15.71 14.66
N GLU A 104 -31.02 -15.21 14.26
CA GLU A 104 -29.91 -14.93 15.15
C GLU A 104 -30.20 -13.73 16.08
N LEU A 105 -30.95 -12.72 15.64
CA LEU A 105 -31.41 -11.61 16.50
C LEU A 105 -32.38 -12.12 17.58
N ASP A 106 -33.32 -12.98 17.24
CA ASP A 106 -34.26 -13.56 18.19
C ASP A 106 -33.54 -14.42 19.26
N LEU A 107 -32.50 -15.15 18.85
CA LEU A 107 -31.65 -15.93 19.76
C LEU A 107 -30.83 -15.01 20.69
N ALA A 108 -30.29 -13.92 20.15
CA ALA A 108 -29.57 -12.92 20.96
C ALA A 108 -30.47 -12.27 22.01
N ASP A 109 -31.70 -11.91 21.63
CA ASP A 109 -32.71 -11.34 22.56
C ASP A 109 -33.18 -12.35 23.63
N ALA A 110 -33.27 -13.63 23.27
CA ALA A 110 -33.58 -14.70 24.23
C ALA A 110 -32.45 -14.88 25.25
N GLU A 111 -31.19 -14.90 24.78
CA GLU A 111 -29.99 -15.02 25.64
C GLU A 111 -29.85 -13.79 26.56
N LYS A 112 -30.10 -12.59 26.04
CA LYS A 112 -30.12 -11.35 26.83
C LYS A 112 -31.17 -11.39 27.95
N ARG A 113 -32.39 -11.87 27.66
CA ARG A 113 -33.45 -12.01 28.66
C ARG A 113 -33.06 -13.00 29.74
N LYS A 114 -32.45 -14.14 29.39
CA LYS A 114 -32.01 -15.18 30.28
C LYS A 114 -30.93 -14.71 31.26
N HIS A 115 -30.05 -13.82 30.83
CA HIS A 115 -28.90 -13.34 31.61
C HIS A 115 -28.90 -11.81 31.80
N LEU A 116 -30.07 -11.19 31.94
CA LEU A 116 -30.23 -9.73 32.01
C LEU A 116 -29.39 -9.06 33.10
N ALA A 117 -29.34 -9.65 34.29
CA ALA A 117 -28.56 -9.10 35.41
C ALA A 117 -27.06 -9.10 35.12
N TYR A 118 -26.55 -10.16 34.50
CA TYR A 118 -25.17 -10.29 34.08
C TYR A 118 -24.77 -9.23 33.07
N TYR A 119 -25.59 -8.99 32.04
CA TYR A 119 -25.25 -7.99 31.03
C TYR A 119 -25.36 -6.55 31.59
N LYS A 120 -26.33 -6.28 32.49
CA LYS A 120 -26.46 -4.97 33.16
C LYS A 120 -25.25 -4.65 34.04
N GLU A 121 -24.75 -5.63 34.79
CA GLU A 121 -23.58 -5.40 35.66
C GLU A 121 -22.32 -5.14 34.82
N ARG A 122 -22.11 -5.92 33.75
CA ARG A 122 -21.01 -5.69 32.83
C ARG A 122 -21.06 -4.31 32.18
N GLU A 123 -22.21 -3.89 31.70
CA GLU A 123 -22.41 -2.56 31.15
C GLU A 123 -22.02 -1.47 32.15
N LYS A 124 -22.41 -1.63 33.41
CA LYS A 124 -22.07 -0.68 34.48
C LYS A 124 -20.57 -0.62 34.76
N VAL A 125 -19.90 -1.77 34.78
CA VAL A 125 -18.44 -1.85 34.97
C VAL A 125 -17.71 -1.18 33.81
N LEU A 126 -18.08 -1.48 32.54
CA LEU A 126 -17.47 -0.86 31.34
C LEU A 126 -17.65 0.68 31.35
N LYS A 127 -18.85 1.17 31.67
CA LYS A 127 -19.11 2.60 31.77
C LYS A 127 -18.23 3.29 32.80
N ARG A 128 -18.15 2.72 34.03
CA ARG A 128 -17.28 3.26 35.09
C ARG A 128 -15.80 3.23 34.70
N SER A 129 -15.34 2.15 34.08
CA SER A 129 -13.96 2.03 33.60
C SER A 129 -13.66 3.05 32.51
N SER A 130 -14.61 3.28 31.58
CA SER A 130 -14.44 4.28 30.52
C SER A 130 -14.39 5.72 31.05
N GLU A 131 -15.22 6.06 32.05
CA GLU A 131 -15.19 7.38 32.71
C GLU A 131 -13.83 7.63 33.37
N LYS A 132 -13.33 6.66 34.15
CA LYS A 132 -12.02 6.74 34.81
C LYS A 132 -10.88 6.96 33.82
N LEU A 133 -10.86 6.16 32.74
CA LEU A 133 -9.83 6.29 31.69
C LEU A 133 -9.95 7.62 30.93
N ALA A 134 -11.15 8.04 30.60
CA ALA A 134 -11.36 9.28 29.89
C ALA A 134 -10.86 10.49 30.68
N GLU A 135 -11.06 10.54 31.99
CA GLU A 135 -10.50 11.56 32.87
C GLU A 135 -8.97 11.59 32.85
N LEU A 136 -8.34 10.40 32.93
CA LEU A 136 -6.87 10.28 32.88
C LEU A 136 -6.31 10.71 31.51
N PHE A 137 -6.95 10.32 30.42
CA PHE A 137 -6.54 10.73 29.06
C PHE A 137 -6.72 12.24 28.84
N LEU A 138 -7.83 12.82 29.28
CA LEU A 138 -8.09 14.25 29.15
C LEU A 138 -7.18 15.13 30.01
N ALA A 139 -6.59 14.58 31.06
CA ALA A 139 -5.56 15.25 31.83
C ALA A 139 -4.24 15.41 31.08
N ASP A 140 -3.95 14.52 30.15
CA ASP A 140 -2.74 14.53 29.33
C ASP A 140 -2.91 15.36 28.04
N LYS A 141 -2.88 16.68 28.20
CA LYS A 141 -3.09 17.65 27.10
C LYS A 141 -1.95 17.70 26.06
N GLU A 142 -0.81 17.12 26.38
CA GLU A 142 0.31 17.02 25.42
C GLU A 142 -0.06 16.10 24.27
N PHE A 143 -0.65 14.94 24.57
CA PHE A 143 -0.94 13.90 23.58
C PHE A 143 -2.41 13.83 23.18
N VAL A 144 -3.34 14.20 24.08
CA VAL A 144 -4.78 13.99 23.90
C VAL A 144 -5.53 15.30 23.79
N ARG A 145 -6.22 15.48 22.68
CA ARG A 145 -7.07 16.63 22.40
C ARG A 145 -8.47 16.46 23.00
N PHE A 146 -9.12 15.34 22.70
CA PHE A 146 -10.40 14.95 23.27
C PHE A 146 -10.57 13.43 23.24
N VAL A 147 -11.47 12.92 24.06
CA VAL A 147 -11.87 11.51 24.11
C VAL A 147 -13.36 11.43 23.88
N SER A 148 -13.75 10.70 22.83
CA SER A 148 -15.17 10.42 22.55
C SER A 148 -15.49 9.02 23.07
N TYR A 149 -16.20 8.96 24.19
CA TYR A 149 -16.66 7.71 24.81
C TYR A 149 -18.11 7.82 25.27
N ARG A 150 -18.59 9.08 25.43
CA ARG A 150 -19.89 9.43 25.92
C ARG A 150 -20.40 10.67 25.22
N TYR A 151 -21.67 10.68 24.84
CA TYR A 151 -22.37 11.83 24.26
C TYR A 151 -23.45 12.35 25.22
N ASN A 152 -23.52 13.64 25.41
CA ASN A 152 -24.64 14.24 26.10
C ASN A 152 -25.85 14.35 25.16
N VAL A 153 -26.67 13.30 25.16
CA VAL A 153 -27.85 13.20 24.28
C VAL A 153 -29.06 14.00 24.73
N SER A 154 -29.01 14.67 25.91
CA SER A 154 -30.15 15.43 26.45
C SER A 154 -30.65 16.49 25.49
N PHE A 155 -29.73 17.20 24.79
CA PHE A 155 -30.09 18.19 23.78
C PHE A 155 -31.02 17.62 22.70
N LEU A 156 -30.72 16.40 22.22
CA LEU A 156 -31.51 15.73 21.19
C LEU A 156 -32.80 15.14 21.76
N GLN A 157 -32.71 14.55 22.94
CA GLN A 157 -33.88 13.94 23.61
C GLN A 157 -34.96 14.98 23.85
N ASP A 158 -34.60 16.18 24.30
CA ASP A 158 -35.58 17.26 24.56
C ASP A 158 -36.23 17.80 23.28
N ARG A 159 -35.54 17.67 22.14
CA ARG A 159 -35.95 18.15 20.82
C ARG A 159 -36.48 17.06 19.90
N LEU A 160 -36.63 15.83 20.41
CA LEU A 160 -37.09 14.67 19.63
C LEU A 160 -38.35 14.93 18.78
N PRO A 161 -39.39 15.68 19.26
CA PRO A 161 -40.58 15.97 18.46
C PRO A 161 -40.27 16.74 17.16
N LEU A 162 -39.21 17.51 17.07
CA LEU A 162 -38.82 18.22 15.85
C LEU A 162 -38.18 17.31 14.80
N PHE A 163 -37.64 16.14 15.22
CA PHE A 163 -37.03 15.13 14.34
C PHE A 163 -38.04 14.17 13.74
N LEU A 164 -39.23 14.03 14.35
CA LEU A 164 -40.27 13.15 13.86
C LEU A 164 -40.79 13.62 12.50
N LYS A 165 -41.13 12.67 11.61
CA LYS A 165 -41.89 13.00 10.41
C LYS A 165 -43.22 13.64 10.81
N THR A 166 -43.64 14.63 10.04
CA THR A 166 -44.84 15.43 10.38
C THR A 166 -46.11 14.58 10.41
N GLU A 167 -46.18 13.55 9.54
CA GLU A 167 -47.27 12.59 9.50
C GLU A 167 -47.34 11.78 10.80
N ASP A 168 -46.21 11.28 11.29
CA ASP A 168 -46.11 10.48 12.51
C ASP A 168 -46.52 11.32 13.73
N LEU A 169 -46.02 12.59 13.79
CA LEU A 169 -46.41 13.51 14.86
C LEU A 169 -47.94 13.86 14.81
N SER A 170 -48.48 13.97 13.59
CA SER A 170 -49.93 14.16 13.38
C SER A 170 -50.73 12.96 13.85
N GLU A 171 -50.28 11.75 13.58
CA GLU A 171 -50.88 10.51 14.07
C GLU A 171 -50.79 10.40 15.59
N ILE A 172 -49.66 10.75 16.18
CA ILE A 172 -49.50 10.85 17.66
C ILE A 172 -50.58 11.82 18.21
N ARG A 173 -50.70 13.00 17.61
CA ARG A 173 -51.73 13.96 18.02
C ARG A 173 -53.14 13.35 17.98
N LYS A 174 -53.50 12.67 16.88
CA LYS A 174 -54.81 12.05 16.72
C LYS A 174 -55.11 11.02 17.81
N ARG A 175 -54.15 10.14 18.10
CA ARG A 175 -54.26 9.12 19.16
C ARG A 175 -54.33 9.75 20.55
N VAL A 176 -53.50 10.77 20.84
CA VAL A 176 -53.53 11.50 22.10
C VAL A 176 -54.85 12.25 22.27
N LYS A 177 -55.32 12.94 21.23
CA LYS A 177 -56.59 13.69 21.26
C LYS A 177 -57.77 12.77 21.56
N ARG A 178 -57.87 11.60 20.88
CA ARG A 178 -58.91 10.60 21.15
C ARG A 178 -58.89 10.12 22.59
N LYS A 179 -57.70 9.88 23.16
CA LYS A 179 -57.58 9.49 24.58
C LYS A 179 -58.04 10.58 25.53
N ILE A 180 -57.65 11.84 25.23
CA ILE A 180 -58.08 13.02 26.03
C ILE A 180 -59.59 13.17 26.00
N GLU A 181 -60.22 13.08 24.82
CA GLU A 181 -61.67 13.16 24.66
C GLU A 181 -62.39 12.09 25.48
N GLU A 182 -61.91 10.83 25.41
CA GLU A 182 -62.47 9.74 26.25
C GLU A 182 -62.34 10.00 27.75
N GLU A 183 -61.17 10.48 28.21
CA GLU A 183 -60.93 10.75 29.66
C GLU A 183 -61.74 11.94 30.14
N VAL A 184 -61.94 12.98 29.31
CA VAL A 184 -62.79 14.11 29.64
C VAL A 184 -64.30 13.69 29.71
N GLU A 185 -64.74 12.86 28.81
CA GLU A 185 -66.09 12.28 28.79
C GLU A 185 -66.32 11.43 30.07
N ARG A 186 -65.32 10.61 30.46
CA ARG A 186 -65.38 9.78 31.67
C ARG A 186 -65.39 10.61 32.95
N ALA A 187 -64.79 11.78 32.93
CA ALA A 187 -64.81 12.70 34.05
C ALA A 187 -66.17 13.44 34.23
N ASN A 188 -67.08 13.32 33.24
CA ASN A 188 -68.43 13.86 33.32
C ASN A 188 -69.29 12.97 34.24
N PRO A 189 -69.91 13.50 35.31
CA PRO A 189 -70.73 12.71 36.23
C PRO A 189 -71.95 12.04 35.56
N PHE A 190 -72.37 12.52 34.39
CA PHE A 190 -73.52 11.98 33.61
C PHE A 190 -73.11 10.99 32.50
N PHE A 191 -71.77 10.60 32.40
CA PHE A 191 -71.33 9.70 31.40
C PHE A 191 -71.72 8.24 31.72
N ILE A 192 -72.52 7.65 30.84
CA ILE A 192 -72.95 6.26 30.95
C ILE A 192 -72.03 5.44 30.06
N LYS A 193 -71.20 4.60 30.67
CA LYS A 193 -70.28 3.73 29.98
C LYS A 193 -71.02 2.60 29.26
N LEU A 194 -71.05 2.62 27.91
CA LEU A 194 -71.75 1.62 27.08
C LEU A 194 -70.82 0.39 26.73
N THR A 195 -69.52 0.52 26.92
CA THR A 195 -68.53 -0.55 26.65
C THR A 195 -67.46 -0.53 27.71
N ASP A 196 -66.98 -1.72 28.15
CA ASP A 196 -65.88 -1.84 29.13
C ASP A 196 -64.48 -1.63 28.54
N GLU A 197 -64.34 -1.45 27.23
CA GLU A 197 -63.05 -1.25 26.56
C GLU A 197 -62.50 0.18 26.82
N GLU A 198 -61.31 0.24 27.42
CA GLU A 198 -60.58 1.47 27.60
C GLU A 198 -59.63 1.67 26.41
N TYR A 199 -59.75 2.77 25.67
CA TYR A 199 -58.83 3.07 24.58
C TYR A 199 -57.44 3.41 25.17
N ASN A 200 -56.51 2.51 24.94
CA ASN A 200 -55.09 2.73 25.26
C ASN A 200 -54.32 2.95 23.94
N PRO A 201 -53.84 4.19 23.65
CA PRO A 201 -53.15 4.45 22.42
C PRO A 201 -51.84 3.64 22.38
N ASP A 202 -51.72 2.80 21.35
CA ASP A 202 -50.48 2.10 21.05
C ASP A 202 -49.63 3.00 20.14
N PHE A 203 -48.33 3.17 20.51
CA PHE A 203 -47.34 3.92 19.75
C PHE A 203 -46.20 3.02 19.28
N ASN A 204 -46.29 1.69 19.44
CA ASN A 204 -45.21 0.76 19.11
C ASN A 204 -44.83 0.78 17.63
N ASP A 205 -45.80 1.02 16.75
CA ASP A 205 -45.57 1.20 15.31
C ASP A 205 -44.66 2.38 15.00
N ILE A 206 -44.90 3.52 15.64
CA ILE A 206 -44.10 4.72 15.49
C ILE A 206 -42.74 4.53 16.20
N ILE A 207 -42.79 4.05 17.46
CA ILE A 207 -41.57 3.81 18.25
C ILE A 207 -40.63 2.84 17.51
N SER A 208 -41.15 1.74 16.95
CA SER A 208 -40.33 0.74 16.24
C SER A 208 -39.70 1.31 14.95
N LYS A 209 -40.39 2.24 14.28
CA LYS A 209 -39.85 2.95 13.12
C LYS A 209 -38.64 3.81 13.48
N TYR A 210 -38.73 4.55 14.60
CA TYR A 210 -37.63 5.42 15.07
C TYR A 210 -36.59 4.68 15.91
N GLN A 211 -36.94 3.58 16.58
CA GLN A 211 -35.96 2.70 17.22
C GLN A 211 -35.00 2.05 16.22
N ARG A 212 -35.50 1.72 15.02
CA ARG A 212 -34.60 1.27 13.94
C ARG A 212 -33.64 2.36 13.46
N LEU A 213 -34.10 3.62 13.42
CA LEU A 213 -33.26 4.78 13.16
C LEU A 213 -32.35 5.14 14.34
N ALA A 214 -32.85 4.93 15.58
CA ALA A 214 -32.10 5.17 16.83
C ALA A 214 -31.20 4.03 17.26
N LYS A 215 -31.38 2.80 16.76
CA LYS A 215 -30.46 1.67 16.96
C LYS A 215 -29.10 1.90 16.34
N ARG A 216 -28.95 2.90 15.52
CA ARG A 216 -27.68 3.39 15.02
C ARG A 216 -27.22 4.61 15.84
N ASP A 217 -26.81 4.37 17.07
CA ASP A 217 -25.87 5.08 17.93
C ASP A 217 -25.97 6.60 18.17
N ILE A 218 -26.95 7.32 17.64
CA ILE A 218 -27.15 8.75 17.95
C ILE A 218 -27.77 8.96 19.32
N PHE A 219 -28.39 7.94 19.93
CA PHE A 219 -29.15 8.05 21.17
C PHE A 219 -28.62 7.21 22.34
N ASP A 220 -27.59 6.39 22.15
CA ASP A 220 -26.91 5.76 23.28
C ASP A 220 -25.88 6.76 23.87
N GLU A 221 -25.93 6.92 25.19
CA GLU A 221 -25.07 7.89 25.87
C GLU A 221 -23.57 7.51 25.76
N TYR A 222 -23.26 6.21 25.60
CA TYR A 222 -21.91 5.68 25.55
C TYR A 222 -21.63 4.96 24.22
N ASN A 223 -20.38 4.97 23.78
CA ASN A 223 -19.91 4.17 22.62
C ASN A 223 -19.82 2.69 23.02
N ILE A 224 -20.94 2.08 23.32
CA ILE A 224 -21.04 0.68 23.77
C ILE A 224 -21.75 -0.17 22.71
N SER A 225 -21.23 -1.37 22.47
CA SER A 225 -21.80 -2.30 21.49
C SER A 225 -23.24 -2.73 21.85
N PRO A 226 -24.08 -3.12 20.88
CA PRO A 226 -25.46 -3.58 21.14
C PRO A 226 -25.57 -4.74 22.13
N ASP A 227 -24.53 -5.61 22.18
CA ASP A 227 -24.40 -6.71 23.12
C ASP A 227 -23.95 -6.28 24.54
N LYS A 228 -23.66 -4.98 24.71
CA LYS A 228 -23.16 -4.41 25.98
C LYS A 228 -21.86 -5.06 26.48
N GLY A 229 -21.13 -5.78 25.59
CA GLY A 229 -19.89 -6.48 25.91
C GLY A 229 -18.62 -5.71 25.57
N MET A 230 -18.72 -4.67 24.73
CA MET A 230 -17.59 -3.86 24.27
C MET A 230 -17.90 -2.36 24.36
N LEU A 231 -16.94 -1.56 24.83
CA LEU A 231 -17.02 -0.10 24.88
C LEU A 231 -15.78 0.52 24.26
N LEU A 232 -15.97 1.54 23.41
CA LEU A 232 -14.92 2.24 22.70
C LEU A 232 -14.63 3.60 23.29
N LEU A 233 -13.34 3.88 23.56
CA LEU A 233 -12.82 5.22 23.79
C LEU A 233 -12.06 5.65 22.53
N LEU A 234 -12.64 6.59 21.78
CA LEU A 234 -12.03 7.17 20.60
C LEU A 234 -11.20 8.38 21.02
N ILE A 235 -9.90 8.21 21.07
CA ILE A 235 -8.96 9.25 21.49
C ILE A 235 -8.52 10.02 20.25
N LYS A 236 -8.74 11.31 20.26
CA LYS A 236 -8.21 12.21 19.23
C LYS A 236 -6.90 12.80 19.70
N PRO A 237 -5.77 12.44 19.08
CA PRO A 237 -4.47 12.99 19.45
C PRO A 237 -4.29 14.43 19.02
N THR A 238 -3.29 15.10 19.61
CA THR A 238 -2.86 16.47 19.27
C THR A 238 -2.02 16.51 18.01
N GLY A 239 -1.21 15.45 17.74
CA GLY A 239 -0.37 15.30 16.57
C GLY A 239 -0.99 14.42 15.47
N SER A 240 -0.27 14.28 14.37
CA SER A 240 -0.71 13.51 13.21
C SER A 240 -0.17 12.08 13.26
N PHE A 241 -0.94 11.11 12.75
CA PHE A 241 -0.50 9.72 12.56
C PHE A 241 0.63 9.56 11.52
N VAL A 242 0.93 10.60 10.77
CA VAL A 242 2.04 10.66 9.81
C VAL A 242 3.39 10.86 10.51
N ASP A 243 3.39 11.47 11.71
CA ASP A 243 4.58 11.62 12.55
C ASP A 243 4.78 10.35 13.39
N ILE A 244 5.64 9.46 12.91
CA ILE A 244 5.93 8.16 13.53
C ILE A 244 6.50 8.30 14.94
N ASP A 245 7.34 9.30 15.18
CA ASP A 245 7.92 9.51 16.52
C ASP A 245 6.87 10.00 17.52
N PHE A 246 5.95 10.85 17.08
CA PHE A 246 4.79 11.23 17.87
C PHE A 246 3.89 10.02 18.15
N ASP A 247 3.59 9.25 17.11
CA ASP A 247 2.69 8.10 17.20
C ASP A 247 3.21 7.03 18.18
N LYS A 248 4.51 6.76 18.14
CA LYS A 248 5.18 5.86 19.09
C LYS A 248 5.11 6.35 20.54
N ARG A 249 5.37 7.64 20.78
CA ARG A 249 5.25 8.22 22.12
C ARG A 249 3.82 8.22 22.61
N LEU A 250 2.85 8.49 21.74
CA LEU A 250 1.43 8.42 22.02
C LEU A 250 1.02 6.99 22.45
N ASP A 251 1.40 5.98 21.67
CA ASP A 251 1.09 4.56 21.95
C ASP A 251 1.64 4.15 23.32
N GLN A 252 2.92 4.44 23.59
CA GLN A 252 3.54 4.15 24.88
C GLN A 252 2.83 4.85 26.03
N ARG A 253 2.42 6.12 25.84
CA ARG A 253 1.76 6.91 26.88
C ARG A 253 0.36 6.39 27.17
N ILE A 254 -0.43 6.07 26.14
CA ILE A 254 -1.77 5.50 26.29
C ILE A 254 -1.70 4.15 27.02
N GLN A 255 -0.78 3.26 26.61
CA GLN A 255 -0.61 1.96 27.25
C GLN A 255 -0.19 2.10 28.73
N THR A 256 0.65 3.07 29.03
CA THR A 256 1.06 3.36 30.42
C THR A 256 -0.13 3.79 31.28
N ILE A 257 -0.94 4.74 30.81
CA ILE A 257 -2.15 5.21 31.52
C ILE A 257 -3.13 4.05 31.75
N VAL A 258 -3.37 3.23 30.73
CA VAL A 258 -4.25 2.05 30.87
C VAL A 258 -3.71 1.07 31.91
N LYS A 259 -2.41 0.79 31.89
CA LYS A 259 -1.77 -0.12 32.84
C LYS A 259 -1.84 0.41 34.29
N GLU A 260 -1.62 1.71 34.50
CA GLU A 260 -1.74 2.38 35.79
C GLU A 260 -3.19 2.42 36.31
N SER A 261 -4.18 2.33 35.42
CA SER A 261 -5.60 2.30 35.80
C SER A 261 -6.05 1.01 36.47
N HIS A 262 -5.26 -0.08 36.37
CA HIS A 262 -5.51 -1.39 36.95
C HIS A 262 -6.88 -2.00 36.61
N LEU A 263 -7.35 -1.89 35.38
CA LEU A 263 -8.65 -2.41 34.90
C LEU A 263 -8.80 -3.91 35.06
N GLU A 264 -7.70 -4.65 35.09
CA GLU A 264 -7.69 -6.10 35.22
C GLU A 264 -8.31 -6.55 36.54
N LYS A 265 -8.30 -5.71 37.61
CA LYS A 265 -8.97 -6.01 38.90
C LYS A 265 -10.47 -6.10 38.75
N ASP A 266 -11.06 -5.38 37.80
CA ASP A 266 -12.49 -5.40 37.49
C ASP A 266 -12.83 -6.43 36.37
N GLY A 267 -11.86 -7.26 35.95
CA GLY A 267 -11.98 -8.24 34.89
C GLY A 267 -12.09 -7.65 33.48
N VAL A 268 -11.77 -6.34 33.31
CA VAL A 268 -11.84 -5.65 32.06
C VAL A 268 -10.50 -5.74 31.33
N TYR A 269 -10.56 -6.21 30.10
CA TYR A 269 -9.44 -6.20 29.16
C TYR A 269 -9.47 -4.93 28.34
N ALA A 270 -8.31 -4.30 28.15
CA ALA A 270 -8.13 -3.16 27.28
C ALA A 270 -7.26 -3.55 26.08
N GLY A 271 -7.82 -3.41 24.88
CA GLY A 271 -7.12 -3.60 23.62
C GLY A 271 -6.94 -2.29 22.88
N TYR A 272 -6.05 -2.27 21.89
CA TYR A 272 -5.66 -1.06 21.18
C TYR A 272 -5.78 -1.24 19.67
N THR A 273 -6.40 -0.28 19.00
CA THR A 273 -6.57 -0.27 17.55
C THR A 273 -6.82 1.16 17.02
N GLY A 274 -7.30 1.28 15.79
CA GLY A 274 -7.53 2.57 15.14
C GLY A 274 -6.34 3.01 14.29
N THR A 275 -6.53 4.09 13.53
CA THR A 275 -5.59 4.53 12.48
C THR A 275 -4.16 4.69 13.00
N TYR A 276 -3.97 5.30 14.17
CA TYR A 276 -2.65 5.53 14.77
C TYR A 276 -1.98 4.20 15.15
N LYS A 277 -2.70 3.32 15.85
CA LYS A 277 -2.15 2.03 16.29
C LYS A 277 -1.82 1.10 15.14
N LEU A 278 -2.70 1.04 14.14
CA LEU A 278 -2.47 0.22 12.93
C LEU A 278 -1.23 0.71 12.15
N ASN A 279 -1.06 2.03 12.02
CA ASN A 279 0.10 2.61 11.34
C ASN A 279 1.41 2.36 12.11
N GLN A 280 1.39 2.49 13.43
CA GLN A 280 2.52 2.18 14.31
C GLN A 280 2.93 0.71 14.21
N ASP A 281 1.96 -0.20 14.27
CA ASP A 281 2.20 -1.64 14.20
C ASP A 281 2.76 -2.06 12.83
N ASP A 282 2.26 -1.48 11.74
CA ASP A 282 2.78 -1.73 10.38
C ASP A 282 4.24 -1.26 10.25
N TYR A 283 4.55 -0.07 10.78
CA TYR A 283 5.91 0.46 10.82
C TYR A 283 6.85 -0.42 11.64
N GLU A 284 6.45 -0.83 12.86
CA GLU A 284 7.29 -1.69 13.71
C GLU A 284 7.55 -3.05 13.07
N THR A 285 6.54 -3.62 12.41
CA THR A 285 6.67 -4.88 11.67
C THR A 285 7.63 -4.73 10.49
N LEU A 286 7.52 -3.64 9.72
CA LEU A 286 8.41 -3.35 8.61
C LEU A 286 9.88 -3.25 9.08
N ILE A 287 10.14 -2.41 10.08
CA ILE A 287 11.49 -2.21 10.63
C ILE A 287 12.03 -3.50 11.25
N GLY A 288 11.17 -4.23 11.98
CA GLY A 288 11.51 -5.53 12.57
C GLY A 288 11.97 -6.56 11.55
N ALA A 289 11.38 -6.55 10.34
CA ALA A 289 11.71 -7.46 9.26
C ALA A 289 13.04 -7.14 8.56
N LEU A 290 13.48 -5.88 8.52
CA LEU A 290 14.66 -5.48 7.73
C LEU A 290 15.96 -6.15 8.22
N LYS A 291 16.15 -6.24 9.53
CA LYS A 291 17.37 -6.85 10.11
C LYS A 291 17.47 -8.34 9.81
N PRO A 292 16.47 -9.20 10.08
CA PRO A 292 16.53 -10.62 9.74
C PRO A 292 16.66 -10.85 8.22
N ILE A 293 15.97 -10.07 7.38
CA ILE A 293 16.10 -10.14 5.92
C ILE A 293 17.55 -9.86 5.48
N GLY A 294 18.13 -8.77 5.97
CA GLY A 294 19.52 -8.39 5.65
C GLY A 294 20.54 -9.44 6.09
N ILE A 295 20.41 -9.97 7.30
CA ILE A 295 21.29 -11.03 7.83
C ILE A 295 21.14 -12.32 7.04
N ALA A 296 19.91 -12.74 6.74
CA ALA A 296 19.64 -13.96 5.96
C ALA A 296 20.19 -13.86 4.53
N SER A 297 20.01 -12.70 3.87
CA SER A 297 20.60 -12.45 2.55
C SER A 297 22.14 -12.55 2.60
N PHE A 298 22.76 -11.85 3.51
CA PHE A 298 24.21 -11.84 3.65
C PHE A 298 24.78 -13.22 3.98
N ALA A 299 24.21 -13.89 4.99
CA ALA A 299 24.65 -15.22 5.41
C ALA A 299 24.42 -16.28 4.32
N GLY A 300 23.28 -16.24 3.66
CA GLY A 300 22.95 -17.16 2.57
C GLY A 300 23.85 -16.97 1.35
N ILE A 301 24.14 -15.73 0.95
CA ILE A 301 25.09 -15.42 -0.12
C ILE A 301 26.51 -15.92 0.28
N ALA A 302 26.98 -15.61 1.50
CA ALA A 302 28.27 -16.09 1.98
C ALA A 302 28.38 -17.61 1.99
N PHE A 303 27.30 -18.30 2.42
CA PHE A 303 27.22 -19.76 2.41
C PHE A 303 27.31 -20.32 0.98
N LEU A 304 26.56 -19.76 0.03
CA LEU A 304 26.62 -20.21 -1.36
C LEU A 304 28.00 -19.95 -1.98
N LEU A 305 28.62 -18.80 -1.72
CA LEU A 305 29.97 -18.53 -2.17
C LEU A 305 30.98 -19.56 -1.61
N LEU A 306 30.80 -19.97 -0.33
CA LEU A 306 31.62 -21.01 0.28
C LEU A 306 31.46 -22.36 -0.43
N LEU A 307 30.22 -22.72 -0.76
CA LEU A 307 29.89 -23.95 -1.47
C LEU A 307 30.55 -24.01 -2.87
N PHE A 308 30.48 -22.90 -3.63
CA PHE A 308 30.98 -22.84 -5.01
C PHE A 308 32.50 -22.66 -5.10
N PHE A 309 33.06 -21.74 -4.31
CA PHE A 309 34.48 -21.41 -4.40
C PHE A 309 35.35 -22.20 -3.43
N ARG A 310 34.79 -22.71 -2.33
CA ARG A 310 35.51 -23.50 -1.29
C ARG A 310 36.77 -22.81 -0.76
N ASN A 311 36.86 -21.50 -0.90
CA ASN A 311 38.05 -20.72 -0.47
C ASN A 311 37.60 -19.40 0.19
N PRO A 312 37.94 -19.20 1.49
CA PRO A 312 37.51 -18.02 2.24
C PRO A 312 38.04 -16.71 1.66
N LEU A 313 39.20 -16.75 0.96
CA LEU A 313 39.78 -15.57 0.35
C LEU A 313 38.88 -14.98 -0.73
N PHE A 314 38.33 -15.84 -1.61
CA PHE A 314 37.43 -15.39 -2.68
C PHE A 314 36.12 -14.84 -2.11
N ILE A 315 35.62 -15.44 -1.03
CA ILE A 315 34.41 -14.97 -0.33
C ILE A 315 34.65 -13.58 0.23
N ALA A 316 35.76 -13.38 0.99
CA ALA A 316 36.11 -12.10 1.57
C ALA A 316 36.26 -11.00 0.50
N MET A 317 36.89 -11.33 -0.63
CA MET A 317 37.12 -10.40 -1.73
C MET A 317 35.76 -9.99 -2.39
N LEU A 318 34.89 -10.95 -2.70
CA LEU A 318 33.62 -10.67 -3.34
C LEU A 318 32.67 -9.92 -2.40
N LEU A 319 32.60 -10.30 -1.13
CA LEU A 319 31.76 -9.62 -0.14
C LEU A 319 32.25 -8.19 0.16
N PHE A 320 33.55 -7.96 0.24
CA PHE A 320 34.09 -6.61 0.40
C PHE A 320 33.78 -5.71 -0.79
N SER A 321 33.91 -6.24 -2.03
CA SER A 321 33.56 -5.51 -3.25
C SER A 321 32.07 -5.17 -3.30
N LEU A 322 31.21 -6.13 -2.92
CA LEU A 322 29.77 -5.95 -2.83
C LEU A 322 29.39 -4.89 -1.77
N PHE A 323 29.95 -5.02 -0.57
CA PHE A 323 29.70 -4.07 0.51
C PHE A 323 30.14 -2.65 0.12
N SER A 324 31.28 -2.52 -0.57
CA SER A 324 31.75 -1.22 -1.09
C SER A 324 30.73 -0.62 -2.07
N GLY A 325 30.19 -1.41 -3.00
CA GLY A 325 29.18 -0.96 -3.97
C GLY A 325 27.86 -0.57 -3.29
N LEU A 326 27.41 -1.33 -2.32
CA LEU A 326 26.21 -1.02 -1.53
C LEU A 326 26.36 0.26 -0.72
N LEU A 327 27.51 0.40 -0.02
CA LEU A 327 27.79 1.58 0.78
C LEU A 327 27.82 2.86 -0.08
N ILE A 328 28.40 2.78 -1.27
CA ILE A 328 28.39 3.89 -2.24
C ILE A 328 26.95 4.18 -2.70
N THR A 329 26.17 3.16 -3.01
CA THR A 329 24.77 3.31 -3.43
C THR A 329 23.94 3.98 -2.34
N PHE A 330 24.01 3.51 -1.10
CA PHE A 330 23.28 4.12 0.01
C PHE A 330 23.81 5.50 0.39
N GLY A 331 25.12 5.76 0.22
CA GLY A 331 25.67 7.09 0.38
C GLY A 331 25.10 8.09 -0.63
N ILE A 332 24.99 7.69 -1.90
CA ILE A 332 24.32 8.49 -2.94
C ILE A 332 22.85 8.70 -2.61
N THR A 333 22.15 7.64 -2.17
CA THR A 333 20.74 7.74 -1.72
C THR A 333 20.60 8.73 -0.56
N GLY A 334 21.44 8.65 0.45
CA GLY A 334 21.42 9.56 1.60
C GLY A 334 21.73 11.01 1.25
N PHE A 335 22.52 11.24 0.18
CA PHE A 335 22.81 12.59 -0.29
C PHE A 335 21.68 13.21 -1.12
N PHE A 336 21.06 12.44 -2.04
CA PHE A 336 20.08 12.96 -3.00
C PHE A 336 18.62 12.81 -2.54
N ILE A 337 18.27 11.73 -1.82
CA ILE A 337 16.90 11.39 -1.43
C ILE A 337 16.70 11.63 0.07
N GLY A 338 17.62 11.19 0.91
CA GLY A 338 17.61 11.39 2.36
C GLY A 338 16.76 10.39 3.14
N GLU A 339 15.75 9.79 2.52
CA GLU A 339 14.83 8.86 3.17
C GLU A 339 14.46 7.68 2.27
N LEU A 340 14.07 6.57 2.88
CA LEU A 340 13.59 5.37 2.21
C LEU A 340 12.12 5.15 2.58
N ASN A 341 11.28 4.87 1.61
CA ASN A 341 9.89 4.46 1.83
C ASN A 341 9.78 2.95 2.11
N SER A 342 8.58 2.47 2.46
CA SER A 342 8.32 1.06 2.79
C SER A 342 8.79 0.08 1.70
N ILE A 343 8.73 0.46 0.42
CA ILE A 343 9.15 -0.39 -0.72
C ILE A 343 10.68 -0.29 -0.91
N THR A 344 11.25 0.91 -0.82
CA THR A 344 12.69 1.09 -1.02
C THR A 344 13.54 0.57 0.15
N SER A 345 12.96 0.37 1.32
CA SER A 345 13.66 -0.15 2.50
C SER A 345 14.29 -1.53 2.30
N ILE A 346 13.69 -2.37 1.45
CA ILE A 346 14.19 -3.72 1.14
C ILE A 346 15.23 -3.77 0.01
N ILE A 347 15.51 -2.63 -0.63
CA ILE A 347 16.37 -2.58 -1.83
C ILE A 347 17.80 -3.08 -1.56
N GLY A 348 18.26 -2.96 -0.32
CA GLY A 348 19.58 -3.45 0.08
C GLY A 348 19.73 -4.96 -0.11
N SER A 349 18.75 -5.76 0.32
CA SER A 349 18.74 -7.21 0.14
C SER A 349 18.72 -7.60 -1.34
N ILE A 350 17.91 -6.89 -2.11
CA ILE A 350 17.76 -7.11 -3.56
C ILE A 350 19.07 -6.79 -4.28
N LEU A 351 19.67 -5.64 -4.02
CA LEU A 351 20.95 -5.23 -4.61
C LEU A 351 22.11 -6.11 -4.18
N MET A 352 22.10 -6.69 -2.97
CA MET A 352 23.09 -7.71 -2.56
C MET A 352 23.02 -8.93 -3.48
N GLY A 353 21.82 -9.43 -3.74
CA GLY A 353 21.64 -10.57 -4.63
C GLY A 353 22.00 -10.28 -6.08
N LEU A 354 21.54 -9.13 -6.62
CA LEU A 354 21.82 -8.72 -8.01
C LEU A 354 23.28 -8.35 -8.25
N GLY A 355 23.92 -7.75 -7.24
CA GLY A 355 25.26 -7.17 -7.41
C GLY A 355 26.39 -8.18 -7.36
N ILE A 356 26.26 -9.24 -6.57
CA ILE A 356 27.31 -10.26 -6.42
C ILE A 356 27.62 -11.01 -7.72
N ASP A 357 26.64 -11.09 -8.62
CA ASP A 357 26.73 -11.76 -9.92
C ASP A 357 27.92 -11.26 -10.75
N TYR A 358 28.09 -9.95 -10.85
CA TYR A 358 29.20 -9.35 -11.61
C TYR A 358 30.58 -9.79 -11.10
N GLY A 359 30.72 -9.93 -9.77
CA GLY A 359 31.96 -10.41 -9.16
C GLY A 359 32.21 -11.90 -9.38
N ILE A 360 31.18 -12.71 -9.31
CA ILE A 360 31.25 -14.15 -9.58
C ILE A 360 31.70 -14.37 -11.01
N GLN A 361 31.08 -13.70 -12.00
CA GLN A 361 31.42 -13.82 -13.41
C GLN A 361 32.87 -13.34 -13.67
N PHE A 362 33.27 -12.21 -13.04
CA PHE A 362 34.63 -11.72 -13.15
C PHE A 362 35.64 -12.73 -12.60
N LEU A 363 35.42 -13.29 -11.42
CA LEU A 363 36.35 -14.18 -10.76
C LEU A 363 36.50 -15.54 -11.50
N TYR A 364 35.41 -16.12 -11.99
CA TYR A 364 35.45 -17.34 -12.80
C TYR A 364 36.25 -17.12 -14.09
N ARG A 365 36.03 -16.04 -14.81
CA ARG A 365 36.76 -15.73 -16.05
C ARG A 365 38.21 -15.39 -15.78
N PHE A 366 38.51 -14.62 -14.71
CA PHE A 366 39.90 -14.29 -14.33
C PHE A 366 40.67 -15.58 -14.05
N ARG A 367 40.14 -16.52 -13.31
CA ARG A 367 40.80 -17.81 -13.03
C ARG A 367 41.08 -18.60 -14.31
N GLU A 368 40.15 -18.60 -15.25
CA GLU A 368 40.34 -19.24 -16.56
C GLU A 368 41.52 -18.59 -17.35
N GLU A 369 41.51 -17.28 -17.49
CA GLU A 369 42.54 -16.56 -18.23
C GLU A 369 43.91 -16.60 -17.54
N PHE A 370 43.90 -16.53 -16.18
CA PHE A 370 45.13 -16.62 -15.40
C PHE A 370 45.76 -18.02 -15.44
N THR A 371 44.98 -19.06 -15.51
CA THR A 371 45.44 -20.46 -15.68
C THR A 371 46.10 -20.66 -17.03
N LYS A 372 45.58 -20.04 -18.08
CA LYS A 372 46.14 -20.15 -19.44
C LYS A 372 47.43 -19.36 -19.62
N LYS A 373 47.53 -18.16 -19.07
CA LYS A 373 48.58 -17.18 -19.40
C LYS A 373 49.59 -16.96 -18.32
N GLN A 374 49.25 -17.16 -17.05
CA GLN A 374 50.05 -16.90 -15.86
C GLN A 374 50.62 -15.45 -15.75
N ASP A 375 50.00 -14.51 -16.52
CA ASP A 375 50.30 -13.08 -16.48
C ASP A 375 49.14 -12.34 -15.83
N LEU A 376 49.37 -11.67 -14.72
CA LEU A 376 48.35 -11.00 -13.93
C LEU A 376 47.66 -9.88 -14.70
N ILE A 377 48.41 -8.97 -15.27
CA ILE A 377 47.84 -7.76 -15.89
C ILE A 377 47.10 -8.14 -17.17
N ARG A 378 47.69 -9.04 -17.97
CA ARG A 378 47.12 -9.50 -19.20
C ARG A 378 45.84 -10.30 -18.94
N SER A 379 45.81 -11.15 -17.92
CA SER A 379 44.63 -11.93 -17.55
C SER A 379 43.50 -11.05 -17.04
N ILE A 380 43.75 -9.98 -16.27
CA ILE A 380 42.71 -9.01 -15.87
C ILE A 380 42.14 -8.27 -17.11
N LYS A 381 43.04 -7.80 -18.00
CA LYS A 381 42.59 -7.09 -19.21
C LYS A 381 41.74 -7.97 -20.10
N ASP A 382 42.13 -9.23 -20.31
CA ASP A 382 41.39 -10.17 -21.13
C ASP A 382 40.05 -10.58 -20.49
N THR A 383 40.00 -10.70 -19.16
CA THR A 383 38.75 -10.88 -18.40
C THR A 383 37.79 -9.74 -18.65
N ILE A 384 38.22 -8.49 -18.54
CA ILE A 384 37.42 -7.31 -18.80
C ILE A 384 37.02 -7.20 -20.28
N TYR A 385 37.91 -7.60 -21.19
CA TYR A 385 37.64 -7.56 -22.64
C TYR A 385 36.58 -8.57 -23.05
N HIS A 386 36.62 -9.81 -22.55
CA HIS A 386 35.69 -10.89 -22.93
C HIS A 386 34.40 -10.86 -22.13
N THR A 387 34.46 -10.86 -20.81
CA THR A 387 33.30 -10.94 -19.93
C THR A 387 32.71 -9.55 -19.61
N GLY A 388 33.51 -8.51 -19.57
CA GLY A 388 33.06 -7.15 -19.25
C GLY A 388 31.99 -6.61 -20.21
N VAL A 389 32.05 -7.00 -21.52
CA VAL A 389 31.02 -6.63 -22.49
C VAL A 389 29.69 -7.30 -22.17
N ALA A 390 29.71 -8.60 -21.83
CA ALA A 390 28.53 -9.35 -21.47
C ALA A 390 27.91 -8.81 -20.16
N SER A 391 28.77 -8.56 -19.14
CA SER A 391 28.34 -7.99 -17.86
C SER A 391 27.81 -6.58 -18.00
N LEU A 392 28.40 -5.73 -18.85
CA LEU A 392 27.87 -4.40 -19.11
C LEU A 392 26.54 -4.45 -19.86
N SER A 393 26.38 -5.36 -20.81
CA SER A 393 25.12 -5.62 -21.51
C SER A 393 24.04 -6.04 -20.51
N SER A 394 24.37 -6.97 -19.62
CA SER A 394 23.50 -7.43 -18.52
C SER A 394 23.14 -6.29 -17.55
N ALA A 395 24.11 -5.50 -17.11
CA ALA A 395 23.86 -4.36 -16.24
C ALA A 395 22.92 -3.33 -16.88
N LEU A 396 23.11 -3.02 -18.17
CA LEU A 396 22.28 -2.05 -18.90
C LEU A 396 20.88 -2.57 -19.18
N THR A 397 20.69 -3.88 -19.43
CA THR A 397 19.34 -4.46 -19.57
C THR A 397 18.59 -4.42 -18.22
N THR A 398 19.26 -4.73 -17.12
CA THR A 398 18.68 -4.62 -15.76
C THR A 398 18.37 -3.16 -15.40
N THR A 399 19.31 -2.26 -15.69
CA THR A 399 19.11 -0.81 -15.50
C THR A 399 17.95 -0.28 -16.32
N SER A 400 17.77 -0.75 -17.57
CA SER A 400 16.62 -0.33 -18.42
C SER A 400 15.28 -0.69 -17.78
N ALA A 401 15.19 -1.81 -17.10
CA ALA A 401 13.98 -2.20 -16.37
C ALA A 401 13.69 -1.25 -15.19
N PHE A 402 14.71 -0.87 -14.43
CA PHE A 402 14.58 0.05 -13.33
C PHE A 402 14.29 1.50 -13.77
N VAL A 403 14.88 1.92 -14.89
CA VAL A 403 14.60 3.23 -15.51
C VAL A 403 13.11 3.38 -15.86
N VAL A 404 12.45 2.34 -16.36
CA VAL A 404 11.00 2.39 -16.61
C VAL A 404 10.22 2.61 -15.32
N LEU A 405 10.58 1.94 -14.26
CA LEU A 405 9.93 2.12 -12.96
C LEU A 405 10.12 3.53 -12.39
N SER A 406 11.24 4.21 -12.71
CA SER A 406 11.50 5.57 -12.22
C SER A 406 10.53 6.63 -12.78
N PHE A 407 9.77 6.30 -13.82
CA PHE A 407 8.71 7.15 -14.41
C PHE A 407 7.30 6.84 -13.89
N SER A 408 7.16 5.92 -12.94
CA SER A 408 5.87 5.60 -12.34
C SER A 408 5.29 6.79 -11.57
N GLU A 409 4.00 7.04 -11.70
CA GLU A 409 3.26 7.99 -10.86
C GLU A 409 3.23 7.53 -9.39
N PHE A 410 3.33 6.22 -9.14
CA PHE A 410 3.46 5.68 -7.81
C PHE A 410 4.88 5.89 -7.28
N ARG A 411 5.06 6.85 -6.37
CA ARG A 411 6.37 7.26 -5.82
C ARG A 411 7.16 6.10 -5.23
N GLY A 412 6.48 5.11 -4.62
CA GLY A 412 7.14 3.90 -4.11
C GLY A 412 7.91 3.15 -5.21
N PHE A 413 7.35 3.01 -6.40
CA PHE A 413 8.02 2.39 -7.55
C PHE A 413 9.03 3.32 -8.20
N SER A 414 8.71 4.62 -8.29
CA SER A 414 9.61 5.61 -8.89
C SER A 414 10.92 5.71 -8.11
N GLU A 415 10.89 5.88 -6.81
CA GLU A 415 12.09 5.93 -5.97
C GLU A 415 12.85 4.60 -5.96
N PHE A 416 12.14 3.47 -5.90
CA PHE A 416 12.75 2.15 -6.05
C PHE A 416 13.49 2.04 -7.39
N GLY A 417 12.85 2.45 -8.48
CA GLY A 417 13.44 2.46 -9.83
C GLY A 417 14.69 3.35 -9.91
N ILE A 418 14.64 4.54 -9.34
CA ILE A 418 15.78 5.48 -9.30
C ILE A 418 16.96 4.87 -8.55
N ILE A 419 16.74 4.39 -7.31
CA ILE A 419 17.79 3.81 -6.47
C ILE A 419 18.36 2.55 -7.13
N ALA A 420 17.53 1.66 -7.65
CA ALA A 420 17.97 0.46 -8.33
C ALA A 420 18.73 0.73 -9.63
N THR A 421 18.35 1.79 -10.37
CA THR A 421 19.03 2.21 -11.61
C THR A 421 20.48 2.54 -11.37
N TYR A 422 20.77 3.53 -10.53
CA TYR A 422 22.16 3.90 -10.26
C TYR A 422 22.88 2.87 -9.37
N GLY A 423 22.15 2.21 -8.46
CA GLY A 423 22.68 1.18 -7.59
C GLY A 423 23.23 -0.01 -8.37
N THR A 424 22.50 -0.52 -9.34
CA THR A 424 22.97 -1.60 -10.23
C THR A 424 24.23 -1.21 -11.00
N LEU A 425 24.27 -0.01 -11.56
CA LEU A 425 25.45 0.48 -12.29
C LEU A 425 26.66 0.68 -11.38
N VAL A 426 26.47 1.31 -10.21
CA VAL A 426 27.52 1.53 -9.21
C VAL A 426 28.09 0.20 -8.76
N ILE A 427 27.24 -0.77 -8.42
CA ILE A 427 27.69 -2.08 -7.94
C ILE A 427 28.41 -2.83 -9.06
N ALA A 428 27.91 -2.83 -10.30
CA ALA A 428 28.58 -3.47 -11.42
C ALA A 428 30.00 -2.92 -11.63
N VAL A 429 30.16 -1.60 -11.65
CA VAL A 429 31.48 -0.93 -11.75
C VAL A 429 32.37 -1.26 -10.56
N THR A 430 31.83 -1.17 -9.34
CA THR A 430 32.58 -1.40 -8.10
C THR A 430 33.04 -2.85 -7.99
N MET A 431 32.18 -3.81 -8.35
CA MET A 431 32.54 -5.23 -8.34
C MET A 431 33.72 -5.52 -9.27
N TYR A 432 33.76 -4.96 -10.48
CA TYR A 432 34.89 -5.12 -11.38
C TYR A 432 36.15 -4.38 -10.90
N ALA A 433 36.05 -3.10 -10.52
CA ALA A 433 37.17 -2.27 -10.15
C ALA A 433 37.83 -2.73 -8.83
N VAL A 434 37.01 -2.94 -7.78
CA VAL A 434 37.51 -3.31 -6.46
C VAL A 434 38.11 -4.72 -6.47
N THR A 435 37.44 -5.69 -7.15
CA THR A 435 37.98 -7.05 -7.27
C THR A 435 39.32 -7.06 -8.03
N ALA A 436 39.42 -6.31 -9.12
CA ALA A 436 40.67 -6.18 -9.87
C ALA A 436 41.78 -5.55 -9.03
N ILE A 437 41.50 -4.50 -8.26
CA ILE A 437 42.44 -3.86 -7.32
C ILE A 437 42.91 -4.87 -6.25
N GLN A 438 41.97 -5.58 -5.64
CA GLN A 438 42.25 -6.58 -4.60
C GLN A 438 43.16 -7.69 -5.12
N ILE A 439 42.84 -8.26 -6.31
CA ILE A 439 43.67 -9.31 -6.93
C ILE A 439 45.07 -8.76 -7.22
N THR A 440 45.19 -7.53 -7.76
CA THR A 440 46.48 -6.91 -8.10
C THR A 440 47.33 -6.68 -6.86
N LEU A 441 46.78 -6.12 -5.79
CA LEU A 441 47.51 -5.89 -4.54
C LEU A 441 47.85 -7.20 -3.86
N LEU A 442 46.95 -8.16 -3.83
CA LEU A 442 47.15 -9.45 -3.17
C LEU A 442 48.28 -10.23 -3.83
N LEU A 443 48.29 -10.35 -5.16
CA LEU A 443 49.30 -11.09 -5.87
C LEU A 443 50.65 -10.34 -5.95
N LYS A 444 50.63 -9.01 -5.88
CA LYS A 444 51.85 -8.20 -5.80
C LYS A 444 52.52 -8.34 -4.41
N TRP A 445 51.77 -8.39 -3.33
CA TRP A 445 52.32 -8.49 -1.95
C TRP A 445 52.57 -9.94 -1.55
N PHE A 446 51.73 -10.88 -2.04
CA PHE A 446 51.81 -12.31 -1.70
C PHE A 446 51.79 -13.19 -2.95
N PRO A 447 52.91 -13.23 -3.75
CA PRO A 447 52.97 -14.00 -5.00
C PRO A 447 52.67 -15.50 -4.85
N ARG A 448 52.88 -16.07 -3.65
CA ARG A 448 52.61 -17.49 -3.35
C ARG A 448 51.10 -17.83 -3.47
N LEU A 449 50.21 -16.84 -3.32
CA LEU A 449 48.77 -17.03 -3.44
C LEU A 449 48.31 -17.18 -4.91
N SER A 450 49.18 -16.98 -5.89
CA SER A 450 48.87 -17.20 -7.31
C SER A 450 48.33 -18.59 -7.58
N LYS A 451 48.83 -19.63 -6.87
CA LYS A 451 48.42 -21.01 -6.99
C LYS A 451 46.93 -21.23 -6.65
N VAL A 452 46.36 -20.40 -5.77
CA VAL A 452 44.95 -20.46 -5.35
C VAL A 452 44.01 -20.08 -6.51
N PHE A 453 44.49 -19.25 -7.42
CA PHE A 453 43.67 -18.78 -8.57
C PHE A 453 43.68 -19.75 -9.76
N LEU A 454 44.58 -20.75 -9.77
CA LEU A 454 44.63 -21.72 -10.87
C LEU A 454 43.44 -22.69 -10.83
N LEU A 455 42.97 -23.03 -12.00
CA LEU A 455 41.95 -24.08 -12.18
C LEU A 455 42.59 -25.46 -12.30
N ASN A 456 42.05 -26.44 -11.64
CA ASN A 456 42.47 -27.84 -11.81
C ASN A 456 41.99 -28.39 -13.15
N GLU A 457 42.68 -29.44 -13.70
CA GLU A 457 42.31 -30.10 -14.97
C GLU A 457 40.83 -30.59 -15.00
N ALA A 458 40.35 -31.10 -13.86
CA ALA A 458 38.96 -31.53 -13.70
C ALA A 458 37.93 -30.40 -13.87
N GLN A 459 38.34 -29.13 -13.60
CA GLN A 459 37.49 -27.93 -13.76
C GLN A 459 37.49 -27.40 -15.20
N GLN A 460 38.46 -27.81 -16.02
CA GLN A 460 38.59 -27.38 -17.41
C GLN A 460 37.91 -28.33 -18.40
N THR A 461 37.62 -29.56 -17.99
CA THR A 461 37.03 -30.59 -18.87
C THR A 461 35.54 -30.78 -18.58
N PRO A 462 34.71 -30.93 -19.65
CA PRO A 462 33.27 -31.21 -19.47
C PRO A 462 33.05 -32.57 -18.78
N SER A 463 32.22 -32.56 -17.72
CA SER A 463 31.87 -33.82 -17.03
C SER A 463 31.09 -34.76 -17.94
N ARG A 464 31.18 -36.10 -17.67
CA ARG A 464 30.40 -37.12 -18.39
C ARG A 464 28.88 -36.89 -18.26
N ILE A 465 28.44 -36.36 -17.11
CA ILE A 465 27.03 -36.02 -16.85
C ILE A 465 26.59 -34.93 -17.81
N LEU A 466 27.37 -33.85 -17.94
CA LEU A 466 27.04 -32.69 -18.79
C LEU A 466 26.97 -33.12 -20.26
N ARG A 467 27.92 -33.97 -20.74
CA ARG A 467 27.89 -34.52 -22.09
C ARG A 467 26.65 -35.36 -22.34
N LYS A 468 26.24 -36.22 -21.39
CA LYS A 468 25.03 -37.05 -21.49
C LYS A 468 23.78 -36.16 -21.48
N PHE A 469 23.74 -35.12 -20.68
CA PHE A 469 22.59 -34.19 -20.57
C PHE A 469 22.31 -33.48 -21.90
N TYR A 470 23.33 -32.96 -22.57
CA TYR A 470 23.20 -32.28 -23.87
C TYR A 470 23.34 -33.20 -25.08
N SER A 471 23.44 -34.52 -24.91
CA SER A 471 23.60 -35.47 -26.05
C SER A 471 22.36 -35.53 -26.96
N ARG A 472 21.16 -35.29 -26.37
CA ARG A 472 19.85 -35.32 -27.06
C ARG A 472 19.12 -34.00 -26.95
N PRO A 473 19.60 -32.93 -27.64
CA PRO A 473 19.05 -31.59 -27.48
C PRO A 473 17.58 -31.49 -27.89
N GLY A 474 17.14 -32.23 -28.91
CA GLY A 474 15.75 -32.28 -29.35
C GLY A 474 14.79 -32.81 -28.28
N LEU A 475 15.14 -33.92 -27.59
CA LEU A 475 14.34 -34.47 -26.50
C LEU A 475 14.25 -33.49 -25.32
N LEU A 476 15.39 -32.88 -24.96
CA LEU A 476 15.44 -31.90 -23.88
C LEU A 476 14.54 -30.70 -24.17
N ALA A 477 14.64 -30.16 -25.39
CA ALA A 477 13.80 -29.05 -25.84
C ALA A 477 12.30 -29.41 -25.79
N THR A 478 11.93 -30.59 -26.28
CA THR A 478 10.53 -31.05 -26.29
C THR A 478 9.95 -31.18 -24.88
N VAL A 479 10.69 -31.77 -23.93
CA VAL A 479 10.23 -31.94 -22.55
C VAL A 479 10.03 -30.57 -21.89
N VAL A 480 10.97 -29.64 -22.07
CA VAL A 480 10.86 -28.30 -21.48
C VAL A 480 9.71 -27.51 -22.11
N VAL A 481 9.56 -27.57 -23.44
CA VAL A 481 8.44 -26.90 -24.14
C VAL A 481 7.08 -27.42 -23.65
N LEU A 482 6.93 -28.74 -23.50
CA LEU A 482 5.70 -29.33 -22.97
C LEU A 482 5.41 -28.86 -21.52
N ALA A 483 6.44 -28.78 -20.67
CA ALA A 483 6.29 -28.25 -19.32
C ALA A 483 5.89 -26.76 -19.32
N VAL A 484 6.48 -25.96 -20.20
CA VAL A 484 6.12 -24.54 -20.37
C VAL A 484 4.68 -24.39 -20.86
N LEU A 485 4.26 -25.20 -21.85
CA LEU A 485 2.87 -25.17 -22.36
C LEU A 485 1.87 -25.61 -21.29
N PHE A 486 2.19 -26.63 -20.51
CA PHE A 486 1.36 -27.08 -19.40
C PHE A 486 1.15 -25.96 -18.36
N LEU A 487 2.22 -25.33 -17.89
CA LEU A 487 2.12 -24.22 -16.92
C LEU A 487 1.49 -22.98 -17.57
N GLY A 488 1.83 -22.66 -18.81
CA GLY A 488 1.26 -21.55 -19.56
C GLY A 488 -0.25 -21.61 -19.72
N PHE A 489 -0.82 -22.82 -19.75
CA PHE A 489 -2.28 -23.04 -19.79
C PHE A 489 -3.01 -22.44 -18.56
N PHE A 490 -2.35 -22.37 -17.41
CA PHE A 490 -2.90 -21.78 -16.20
C PHE A 490 -2.71 -20.26 -16.15
N ALA A 491 -1.81 -19.67 -16.90
CA ALA A 491 -1.46 -18.26 -16.83
C ALA A 491 -2.67 -17.29 -16.91
N PRO A 492 -3.69 -17.51 -17.79
CA PRO A 492 -4.86 -16.64 -17.84
C PRO A 492 -5.76 -16.68 -16.60
N LYS A 493 -5.53 -17.64 -15.68
CA LYS A 493 -6.32 -17.79 -14.45
C LYS A 493 -5.75 -16.99 -13.26
N VAL A 494 -4.68 -16.24 -13.45
CA VAL A 494 -4.14 -15.37 -12.41
C VAL A 494 -5.09 -14.20 -12.16
N GLU A 495 -5.50 -14.06 -10.92
CA GLU A 495 -6.35 -12.95 -10.47
C GLU A 495 -5.50 -11.82 -9.87
N PHE A 496 -6.03 -10.59 -9.96
CA PHE A 496 -5.46 -9.45 -9.26
C PHE A 496 -6.17 -9.28 -7.90
N ASP A 497 -5.41 -9.31 -6.81
CA ASP A 497 -5.91 -9.12 -5.45
C ASP A 497 -5.99 -7.62 -5.13
N VAL A 498 -7.20 -7.12 -5.04
CA VAL A 498 -7.49 -5.74 -4.66
C VAL A 498 -7.77 -5.59 -3.16
N ASN A 499 -7.67 -6.68 -2.39
CA ASN A 499 -7.91 -6.66 -0.95
C ASN A 499 -6.66 -6.20 -0.19
N GLY A 500 -6.69 -4.96 0.31
CA GLY A 500 -5.57 -4.40 1.08
C GLY A 500 -5.25 -5.14 2.37
N ARG A 501 -6.24 -5.79 2.98
CA ARG A 501 -6.04 -6.59 4.19
C ARG A 501 -5.10 -7.78 3.97
N ASN A 502 -5.12 -8.38 2.78
CA ASN A 502 -4.23 -9.50 2.45
C ASN A 502 -2.75 -9.12 2.42
N LEU A 503 -2.43 -7.84 2.58
CA LEU A 503 -1.06 -7.31 2.63
C LEU A 503 -0.59 -7.00 4.06
N LEU A 504 -1.53 -6.89 5.01
CA LEU A 504 -1.24 -6.68 6.42
C LEU A 504 -0.78 -7.99 7.09
N VAL A 505 -0.22 -7.85 8.27
CA VAL A 505 0.23 -9.00 9.09
C VAL A 505 -0.96 -9.84 9.53
N GLU A 506 -0.82 -11.15 9.44
CA GLU A 506 -1.84 -12.09 9.91
C GLU A 506 -1.86 -12.16 11.43
N ASN A 507 -3.07 -12.20 12.01
CA ASN A 507 -3.29 -12.33 13.46
C ASN A 507 -2.71 -11.19 14.32
N GLN A 508 -2.48 -10.01 13.76
CA GLN A 508 -2.11 -8.84 14.54
C GLN A 508 -3.29 -8.39 15.41
N GLU A 509 -3.05 -8.14 16.70
CA GLU A 509 -4.12 -7.84 17.67
C GLU A 509 -4.92 -6.59 17.28
N SER A 510 -4.23 -5.53 16.85
CA SER A 510 -4.87 -4.27 16.44
C SER A 510 -5.80 -4.45 15.23
N VAL A 511 -5.40 -5.30 14.26
CA VAL A 511 -6.19 -5.63 13.06
C VAL A 511 -7.41 -6.49 13.45
N ASN A 512 -7.21 -7.49 14.31
CA ASN A 512 -8.31 -8.35 14.76
C ASN A 512 -9.35 -7.59 15.57
N LEU A 513 -8.92 -6.66 16.43
CA LEU A 513 -9.82 -5.77 17.18
C LEU A 513 -10.59 -4.81 16.27
N TYR A 514 -9.92 -4.30 15.22
CA TYR A 514 -10.58 -3.45 14.23
C TYR A 514 -11.75 -4.17 13.55
N ASP A 515 -11.55 -5.43 13.15
CA ASP A 515 -12.62 -6.24 12.57
C ASP A 515 -13.71 -6.58 13.59
N GLU A 516 -13.32 -6.92 14.81
CA GLU A 516 -14.26 -7.23 15.89
C GLU A 516 -15.17 -6.02 16.19
N ILE A 517 -14.65 -4.78 16.13
CA ILE A 517 -15.45 -3.57 16.26
C ILE A 517 -16.49 -3.52 15.13
N SER A 518 -16.08 -3.70 13.88
CA SER A 518 -16.98 -3.69 12.74
C SER A 518 -18.08 -4.74 12.87
N ASP A 519 -17.73 -5.93 13.35
CA ASP A 519 -18.66 -7.03 13.54
C ASP A 519 -19.65 -6.80 14.67
N ARG A 520 -19.23 -6.15 15.77
CA ARG A 520 -20.07 -5.94 16.96
C ARG A 520 -20.95 -4.70 16.89
N PHE A 521 -20.48 -3.65 16.21
CA PHE A 521 -21.21 -2.39 16.10
C PHE A 521 -22.07 -2.30 14.84
N ASP A 522 -21.94 -3.25 13.90
CA ASP A 522 -22.60 -3.24 12.58
C ASP A 522 -22.36 -1.92 11.80
N ILE A 523 -21.19 -1.34 11.97
CA ILE A 523 -20.74 -0.14 11.27
C ILE A 523 -19.34 -0.35 10.72
N SER A 524 -19.02 0.29 9.61
CA SER A 524 -17.63 0.39 9.20
C SER A 524 -16.88 1.27 10.18
N SER A 525 -15.76 0.74 10.70
CA SER A 525 -14.90 1.47 11.64
C SER A 525 -14.03 2.54 10.96
N ASP A 526 -14.09 2.67 9.63
CA ASP A 526 -13.27 3.59 8.85
C ASP A 526 -14.13 4.54 7.98
N PRO A 527 -14.75 5.59 8.58
CA PRO A 527 -15.51 6.57 7.83
C PRO A 527 -14.59 7.35 6.90
N GLN A 528 -15.05 7.56 5.67
CA GLN A 528 -14.38 8.42 4.71
C GLN A 528 -14.94 9.84 4.83
N ALA A 529 -14.10 10.85 4.60
CA ALA A 529 -14.46 12.25 4.83
C ALA A 529 -14.61 13.02 3.51
N ILE A 530 -15.74 13.69 3.31
CA ILE A 530 -15.87 14.75 2.31
C ILE A 530 -15.55 16.06 3.00
N VAL A 531 -14.61 16.82 2.44
CA VAL A 531 -14.20 18.13 2.95
C VAL A 531 -14.69 19.21 2.02
N VAL A 532 -15.36 20.21 2.60
CA VAL A 532 -15.90 21.36 1.90
C VAL A 532 -15.46 22.67 2.58
N ASN A 533 -15.47 23.76 1.83
CA ASN A 533 -14.93 25.02 2.32
C ASN A 533 -15.92 25.80 3.19
N THR A 534 -17.21 25.66 2.90
CA THR A 534 -18.26 26.44 3.56
C THR A 534 -19.29 25.54 4.24
N LEU A 535 -20.04 26.14 5.16
CA LEU A 535 -21.13 25.45 5.85
C LEU A 535 -22.29 25.13 4.89
N GLU A 536 -22.52 25.99 3.90
CA GLU A 536 -23.49 25.82 2.83
C GLU A 536 -23.19 24.60 1.96
N GLU A 537 -21.92 24.44 1.58
CA GLU A 537 -21.47 23.24 0.86
C GLU A 537 -21.65 21.97 1.71
N SER A 538 -21.38 22.04 3.02
CA SER A 538 -21.63 20.93 3.95
C SER A 538 -23.11 20.56 4.02
N GLU A 539 -24.01 21.55 4.04
CA GLU A 539 -25.46 21.32 3.99
C GLU A 539 -25.85 20.65 2.66
N ALA A 540 -25.33 21.16 1.56
CA ALA A 540 -25.63 20.64 0.23
C ALA A 540 -25.17 19.20 0.04
N VAL A 541 -23.94 18.87 0.48
CA VAL A 541 -23.41 17.50 0.44
C VAL A 541 -24.25 16.56 1.30
N PHE A 542 -24.56 16.96 2.53
CA PHE A 542 -25.39 16.16 3.42
C PHE A 542 -26.76 15.89 2.82
N ASP A 543 -27.43 16.92 2.29
CA ASP A 543 -28.76 16.78 1.69
C ASP A 543 -28.73 15.96 0.40
N TYR A 544 -27.69 16.09 -0.42
CA TYR A 544 -27.51 15.29 -1.63
C TYR A 544 -27.36 13.79 -1.32
N MET A 545 -26.64 13.50 -0.23
CA MET A 545 -26.33 12.14 0.19
C MET A 545 -27.34 11.53 1.21
N ASN A 546 -28.33 12.27 1.67
CA ASN A 546 -29.30 11.81 2.67
C ASN A 546 -30.74 12.18 2.30
N PRO A 547 -31.62 11.21 1.89
CA PRO A 547 -31.31 9.77 1.86
C PRO A 547 -30.22 9.43 0.84
N VAL A 548 -29.49 8.36 1.12
CA VAL A 548 -28.46 7.89 0.19
C VAL A 548 -29.09 7.60 -1.17
N PRO A 549 -28.60 8.20 -2.27
CA PRO A 549 -29.13 7.96 -3.61
C PRO A 549 -29.13 6.46 -3.94
N GLU A 550 -30.15 5.98 -4.67
CA GLU A 550 -30.35 4.56 -4.98
C GLU A 550 -29.13 3.99 -5.73
N GLU A 551 -28.52 4.77 -6.62
CA GLU A 551 -27.36 4.43 -7.44
C GLU A 551 -26.13 4.06 -6.60
N ILE A 552 -25.96 4.66 -5.40
CA ILE A 552 -24.81 4.46 -4.51
C ILE A 552 -25.19 3.77 -3.19
N SER A 553 -26.49 3.43 -3.00
CA SER A 553 -27.01 2.77 -1.80
C SER A 553 -26.40 1.37 -1.56
N GLY A 554 -25.83 0.77 -2.60
CA GLY A 554 -25.04 -0.46 -2.50
C GLY A 554 -23.70 -0.28 -1.77
N SER A 555 -23.13 0.92 -1.82
CA SER A 555 -21.78 1.23 -1.32
C SER A 555 -21.77 2.05 -0.03
N VAL A 556 -22.72 3.01 0.12
CA VAL A 556 -22.82 3.91 1.28
C VAL A 556 -23.96 3.46 2.17
N ASP A 557 -23.69 3.34 3.48
CA ASP A 557 -24.70 3.01 4.49
C ASP A 557 -25.29 4.25 5.16
N GLN A 558 -24.41 5.16 5.59
CA GLN A 558 -24.80 6.34 6.38
C GLN A 558 -23.93 7.55 6.05
N VAL A 559 -24.58 8.71 6.16
CA VAL A 559 -23.92 10.03 6.06
C VAL A 559 -24.07 10.75 7.39
N VAL A 560 -22.96 11.20 7.95
CA VAL A 560 -22.93 11.87 9.25
C VAL A 560 -22.26 13.24 9.15
N SER A 561 -22.98 14.27 9.58
CA SER A 561 -22.50 15.64 9.59
C SER A 561 -23.19 16.45 10.69
N LEU A 562 -22.86 17.72 10.82
CA LEU A 562 -23.57 18.67 11.71
C LEU A 562 -25.09 18.67 11.45
N TRP A 563 -25.50 18.42 10.22
CA TRP A 563 -26.90 18.48 9.78
C TRP A 563 -27.77 17.32 10.26
N ASN A 564 -27.17 16.24 10.79
CA ASN A 564 -27.93 15.21 11.52
C ASN A 564 -28.58 15.75 12.79
N PHE A 565 -28.02 16.81 13.37
CA PHE A 565 -28.47 17.42 14.62
C PHE A 565 -29.40 18.62 14.41
N VAL A 566 -29.67 18.98 13.15
CA VAL A 566 -30.56 20.10 12.77
C VAL A 566 -31.56 19.61 11.74
N PRO A 567 -32.81 19.28 12.15
CA PRO A 567 -33.86 18.91 11.18
C PRO A 567 -34.15 20.06 10.19
N PRO A 568 -34.67 19.79 8.99
CA PRO A 568 -35.06 20.83 8.04
C PRO A 568 -35.98 21.86 8.70
N TYR A 569 -35.69 23.15 8.50
CA TYR A 569 -36.42 24.20 9.23
C TYR A 569 -37.90 24.21 8.90
N GLY A 570 -38.30 23.88 7.64
CA GLY A 570 -39.68 23.70 7.26
C GLY A 570 -40.40 22.62 8.06
N GLN A 571 -39.73 21.47 8.29
CA GLN A 571 -40.26 20.37 9.13
C GLN A 571 -40.42 20.83 10.59
N GLN A 572 -39.45 21.54 11.14
CA GLN A 572 -39.51 22.06 12.49
C GLN A 572 -40.70 23.02 12.68
N LEU A 573 -40.96 23.88 11.67
CA LEU A 573 -42.11 24.79 11.68
C LEU A 573 -43.43 24.03 11.60
N ALA A 574 -43.55 23.01 10.78
CA ALA A 574 -44.69 22.16 10.67
C ALA A 574 -45.00 21.40 11.98
N ASN A 575 -43.96 20.77 12.53
CA ASN A 575 -44.03 20.04 13.79
C ASN A 575 -44.38 20.99 14.96
N ARG A 576 -43.82 22.19 15.01
CA ARG A 576 -44.20 23.20 16.02
C ARG A 576 -45.71 23.51 16.01
N LYS A 577 -46.32 23.69 14.82
CA LYS A 577 -47.76 23.92 14.72
C LYS A 577 -48.60 22.76 15.31
N ILE A 578 -48.17 21.51 15.07
CA ILE A 578 -48.82 20.31 15.60
C ILE A 578 -48.67 20.24 17.12
N LEU A 579 -47.45 20.57 17.64
CA LEU A 579 -47.19 20.62 19.10
C LEU A 579 -48.05 21.69 19.79
N ASP A 580 -48.22 22.84 19.15
CA ASP A 580 -49.13 23.89 19.67
C ASP A 580 -50.60 23.41 19.70
N GLN A 581 -51.03 22.59 18.70
CA GLN A 581 -52.34 22.00 18.72
C GLN A 581 -52.48 20.94 19.81
N ILE A 582 -51.46 20.05 19.99
CA ILE A 582 -51.46 19.08 21.10
C ILE A 582 -51.53 19.80 22.43
N SER A 583 -50.78 20.88 22.57
CA SER A 583 -50.80 21.71 23.79
C SER A 583 -52.19 22.33 24.07
N LYS A 584 -52.93 22.73 23.01
CA LYS A 584 -54.30 23.19 23.12
C LYS A 584 -55.26 22.05 23.50
N ASP A 585 -55.11 20.89 22.84
CA ASP A 585 -55.91 19.70 23.10
C ASP A 585 -55.72 19.15 24.55
N MET A 586 -54.51 19.37 25.15
CA MET A 586 -54.20 19.00 26.53
C MET A 586 -54.66 19.99 27.61
N LYS A 587 -55.11 21.23 27.27
CA LYS A 587 -55.52 22.23 28.29
C LYS A 587 -56.62 21.73 29.22
N PRO A 588 -57.64 20.95 28.78
CA PRO A 588 -58.69 20.45 29.67
C PRO A 588 -58.20 19.38 30.67
N VAL A 589 -57.01 18.77 30.44
CA VAL A 589 -56.52 17.66 31.27
C VAL A 589 -55.93 18.24 32.57
N LYS A 590 -56.64 18.10 33.67
CA LYS A 590 -56.13 18.41 35.00
C LYS A 590 -55.20 17.27 35.47
N PRO A 591 -54.10 17.57 36.16
CA PRO A 591 -53.19 16.51 36.66
C PRO A 591 -53.87 15.48 37.59
N ALA A 592 -54.96 15.90 38.20
CA ALA A 592 -55.80 15.02 39.03
C ALA A 592 -56.51 13.87 38.27
N PHE A 593 -56.75 14.04 36.97
CA PHE A 593 -57.37 13.05 36.09
C PHE A 593 -56.40 11.97 35.58
N LEU A 594 -55.12 12.17 35.76
CA LEU A 594 -54.06 11.22 35.30
C LEU A 594 -53.79 10.18 36.38
N LYS A 595 -53.61 8.90 35.96
CA LYS A 595 -53.13 7.84 36.81
C LYS A 595 -51.73 8.15 37.36
N PRO A 596 -51.34 7.68 38.54
CA PRO A 596 -50.02 7.99 39.15
C PRO A 596 -48.84 7.71 38.20
N GLU A 597 -48.94 6.63 37.41
CA GLU A 597 -47.94 6.24 36.40
C GLU A 597 -47.79 7.24 35.27
N GLN A 598 -48.92 7.87 34.86
CA GLN A 598 -48.93 8.87 33.78
C GLN A 598 -48.44 10.24 34.27
N ARG A 599 -48.68 10.60 35.53
CA ARG A 599 -48.18 11.86 36.10
C ARG A 599 -46.65 11.97 36.08
N LYS A 600 -45.94 10.82 36.15
CA LYS A 600 -44.48 10.75 36.03
C LYS A 600 -43.92 11.32 34.72
N TYR A 601 -44.67 11.24 33.63
CA TYR A 601 -44.26 11.69 32.30
C TYR A 601 -44.71 13.15 32.01
N LEU A 602 -45.53 13.77 32.82
CA LEU A 602 -45.97 15.15 32.62
C LEU A 602 -44.85 16.19 32.51
N PRO A 603 -43.78 16.16 33.31
CA PRO A 603 -42.66 17.11 33.16
C PRO A 603 -42.01 17.01 31.80
N LYS A 604 -41.76 15.78 31.31
CA LYS A 604 -41.15 15.50 30.00
C LYS A 604 -42.06 15.92 28.84
N ALA A 605 -43.38 15.67 28.98
CA ALA A 605 -44.38 16.13 27.99
C ALA A 605 -44.38 17.65 27.87
N LYS A 606 -44.28 18.41 29.00
CA LYS A 606 -44.17 19.88 28.98
C LYS A 606 -42.93 20.36 28.23
N VAL A 607 -41.78 19.71 28.43
CA VAL A 607 -40.55 20.04 27.70
C VAL A 607 -40.78 19.84 26.20
N PHE A 608 -41.32 18.67 25.77
CA PHE A 608 -41.63 18.36 24.38
C PHE A 608 -42.56 19.37 23.73
N LEU A 609 -43.60 19.80 24.44
CA LEU A 609 -44.59 20.76 23.95
C LEU A 609 -44.09 22.20 23.91
N SER A 610 -43.01 22.51 24.62
CA SER A 610 -42.45 23.86 24.65
C SER A 610 -41.26 24.05 23.70
N VAL A 611 -40.80 22.99 23.02
CA VAL A 611 -39.61 23.03 22.15
C VAL A 611 -39.81 24.03 21.00
N LYS A 612 -38.78 24.87 20.74
CA LYS A 612 -38.78 25.85 19.66
C LYS A 612 -37.94 25.39 18.48
N PRO A 613 -38.31 25.76 17.26
CA PRO A 613 -37.44 25.59 16.09
C PRO A 613 -36.08 26.24 16.29
N TYR A 614 -35.01 25.62 15.85
CA TYR A 614 -33.63 26.05 16.03
C TYR A 614 -32.79 25.83 14.77
N GLY A 615 -31.65 26.49 14.68
CA GLY A 615 -30.70 26.35 13.61
C GLY A 615 -29.37 25.76 14.09
N TYR A 616 -28.36 25.76 13.23
CA TYR A 616 -27.06 25.15 13.52
C TYR A 616 -26.30 25.85 14.66
N ARG A 617 -26.55 27.14 14.91
CA ARG A 617 -25.87 27.91 15.95
C ARG A 617 -26.27 27.49 17.38
N GLU A 618 -27.41 26.88 17.51
CA GLU A 618 -27.92 26.37 18.77
C GLU A 618 -27.47 24.92 19.05
N VAL A 619 -26.75 24.26 18.10
CA VAL A 619 -26.16 22.94 18.34
C VAL A 619 -24.96 23.09 19.27
N PRO A 620 -24.91 22.31 20.36
CA PRO A 620 -23.78 22.37 21.31
C PRO A 620 -22.45 22.07 20.66
N ASP A 621 -21.39 22.77 21.12
CA ASP A 621 -20.04 22.63 20.57
C ASP A 621 -19.49 21.20 20.59
N TYR A 622 -19.85 20.39 21.58
CA TYR A 622 -19.39 19.00 21.63
C TYR A 622 -19.92 18.11 20.49
N PHE A 623 -21.05 18.48 19.83
CA PHE A 623 -21.48 17.87 18.58
C PHE A 623 -20.82 18.54 17.36
N ALA A 624 -20.69 19.85 17.36
CA ALA A 624 -20.25 20.61 16.21
C ALA A 624 -18.74 20.48 15.95
N THR A 625 -17.92 20.33 17.00
CA THR A 625 -16.45 20.37 16.93
C THR A 625 -15.87 19.25 16.05
N GLN A 626 -16.52 18.11 15.97
CA GLN A 626 -16.05 16.98 15.16
C GLN A 626 -16.22 17.19 13.65
N PHE A 627 -17.03 18.17 13.23
CA PHE A 627 -17.35 18.43 11.83
C PHE A 627 -16.70 19.71 11.27
N LYS A 628 -15.88 20.39 12.04
CA LYS A 628 -15.17 21.59 11.62
C LYS A 628 -13.69 21.56 12.01
N GLU A 629 -12.95 22.45 11.44
CA GLU A 629 -11.52 22.58 11.73
C GLU A 629 -11.22 22.84 13.20
N ILE A 630 -10.01 22.51 13.62
CA ILE A 630 -9.50 22.88 14.94
C ILE A 630 -9.17 24.39 14.97
N PRO A 631 -9.33 25.06 16.13
CA PRO A 631 -9.09 26.49 16.25
C PRO A 631 -7.70 26.95 15.76
N THR A 632 -6.68 26.08 15.92
CA THR A 632 -5.29 26.33 15.55
C THR A 632 -4.97 26.01 14.09
N SER A 633 -5.89 25.38 13.34
CA SER A 633 -5.67 25.03 11.95
C SER A 633 -5.58 26.26 11.05
N LYS A 634 -4.64 26.24 10.10
CA LYS A 634 -4.56 27.20 9.00
C LYS A 634 -5.64 26.93 7.95
N GLU A 635 -5.92 25.64 7.70
CA GLU A 635 -6.96 25.20 6.80
C GLU A 635 -8.34 25.29 7.45
N LYS A 636 -9.29 25.88 6.71
CA LYS A 636 -10.68 26.08 7.17
C LYS A 636 -11.63 25.21 6.34
N GLY A 637 -12.73 24.82 6.96
CA GLY A 637 -13.76 24.06 6.27
C GLY A 637 -14.62 23.19 7.19
N HIS A 638 -15.45 22.37 6.55
CA HIS A 638 -16.39 21.46 7.21
C HIS A 638 -16.21 20.05 6.68
N ILE A 639 -16.54 19.07 7.52
CA ILE A 639 -16.40 17.64 7.20
C ILE A 639 -17.78 16.98 7.21
N VAL A 640 -18.02 16.16 6.17
CA VAL A 640 -19.15 15.25 6.10
C VAL A 640 -18.58 13.83 6.05
N PHE A 641 -18.91 12.98 7.01
CA PHE A 641 -18.44 11.60 7.05
C PHE A 641 -19.38 10.68 6.30
N LEU A 642 -18.79 9.82 5.47
CA LEU A 642 -19.46 8.73 4.76
C LEU A 642 -19.08 7.41 5.41
N TYR A 643 -20.05 6.65 5.87
CA TYR A 643 -19.85 5.30 6.36
C TYR A 643 -20.16 4.29 5.26
N PRO A 644 -19.18 3.47 4.86
CA PRO A 644 -19.43 2.41 3.89
C PRO A 644 -20.38 1.35 4.43
N LYS A 645 -21.17 0.76 3.53
CA LYS A 645 -22.12 -0.31 3.88
C LYS A 645 -21.46 -1.63 4.25
N VAL A 646 -20.28 -1.86 3.69
CA VAL A 646 -19.47 -3.05 3.93
C VAL A 646 -18.04 -2.63 4.25
N ALA A 647 -17.29 -3.50 4.92
CA ALA A 647 -15.87 -3.27 5.12
C ALA A 647 -15.18 -3.18 3.74
N LEU A 648 -14.62 -2.02 3.42
CA LEU A 648 -14.03 -1.74 2.10
C LEU A 648 -12.76 -2.53 1.82
N TRP A 649 -12.21 -3.21 2.81
CA TRP A 649 -11.07 -4.11 2.63
C TRP A 649 -11.40 -5.36 1.80
N HIS A 650 -12.70 -5.67 1.57
CA HIS A 650 -13.15 -6.85 0.83
C HIS A 650 -13.22 -6.58 -0.69
N GLY A 651 -12.19 -6.98 -1.40
CA GLY A 651 -12.17 -7.13 -2.86
C GLY A 651 -12.56 -5.87 -3.65
N GLY A 652 -13.37 -6.06 -4.69
CA GLY A 652 -13.83 -4.99 -5.58
C GLY A 652 -14.70 -3.90 -4.94
N LYS A 653 -15.19 -4.11 -3.71
CA LYS A 653 -16.08 -3.16 -3.01
C LYS A 653 -15.42 -1.82 -2.75
N LEU A 654 -14.12 -1.79 -2.53
CA LEU A 654 -13.35 -0.55 -2.41
C LEU A 654 -13.40 0.27 -3.70
N LEU A 655 -13.18 -0.37 -4.85
CA LEU A 655 -13.19 0.31 -6.14
C LEU A 655 -14.60 0.74 -6.54
N GLU A 656 -15.64 -0.07 -6.23
CA GLU A 656 -17.04 0.32 -6.40
C GLU A 656 -17.37 1.56 -5.56
N PHE A 657 -16.97 1.58 -4.29
CA PHE A 657 -17.17 2.72 -3.40
C PHE A 657 -16.41 3.96 -3.92
N PHE A 658 -15.16 3.79 -4.32
CA PHE A 658 -14.36 4.87 -4.88
C PHE A 658 -14.98 5.45 -6.15
N ALA A 659 -15.48 4.60 -7.05
CA ALA A 659 -16.18 5.04 -8.26
C ALA A 659 -17.48 5.80 -7.92
N ALA A 660 -18.19 5.39 -6.85
CA ALA A 660 -19.44 6.01 -6.43
C ALA A 660 -19.26 7.37 -5.77
N VAL A 661 -18.24 7.55 -4.92
CA VAL A 661 -18.09 8.74 -4.06
C VAL A 661 -16.74 9.43 -4.11
N GLY A 662 -15.79 8.93 -4.90
CA GLY A 662 -14.44 9.49 -4.99
C GLY A 662 -14.44 10.95 -5.46
N GLN A 663 -15.32 11.29 -6.40
CA GLN A 663 -15.59 12.65 -6.86
C GLN A 663 -17.10 12.84 -7.00
N LEU A 664 -17.61 13.89 -6.39
CA LEU A 664 -19.04 14.22 -6.42
C LEU A 664 -19.25 15.59 -7.03
N GLU A 665 -20.31 15.72 -7.80
CA GLU A 665 -20.84 16.99 -8.29
C GLU A 665 -22.17 17.27 -7.61
N VAL A 666 -22.19 18.28 -6.72
CA VAL A 666 -23.28 18.51 -5.78
C VAL A 666 -23.96 19.84 -6.09
N PRO A 667 -25.31 19.89 -6.18
CA PRO A 667 -26.06 21.13 -6.34
C PRO A 667 -25.85 22.07 -5.14
N LYS A 668 -25.53 23.35 -5.39
CA LYS A 668 -25.34 24.38 -4.35
C LYS A 668 -26.61 24.69 -3.54
N ILE A 669 -27.79 24.56 -4.18
CA ILE A 669 -29.08 24.78 -3.54
C ILE A 669 -29.67 23.39 -3.20
N SER A 670 -29.73 23.08 -1.89
CA SER A 670 -30.18 21.79 -1.40
C SER A 670 -31.70 21.60 -1.56
N ARG A 671 -32.17 20.33 -1.68
CA ARG A 671 -33.60 19.99 -1.64
C ARG A 671 -34.26 20.49 -0.36
N ARG A 672 -33.58 20.37 0.74
CA ARG A 672 -33.97 20.82 2.07
C ARG A 672 -34.31 22.32 2.08
N ASN A 673 -33.51 23.15 1.43
CA ASN A 673 -33.74 24.58 1.30
C ASN A 673 -34.93 24.88 0.38
N LEU A 674 -35.03 24.24 -0.77
CA LEU A 674 -36.16 24.40 -1.69
C LEU A 674 -37.50 24.00 -1.02
N ASN A 675 -37.53 22.88 -0.29
CA ASN A 675 -38.71 22.41 0.43
C ASN A 675 -39.10 23.34 1.61
N THR A 676 -38.10 23.96 2.27
CA THR A 676 -38.34 24.98 3.30
C THR A 676 -38.95 26.25 2.69
N ILE A 677 -38.45 26.69 1.53
CA ILE A 677 -39.02 27.82 0.78
C ILE A 677 -40.44 27.48 0.36
N LEU A 678 -40.69 26.31 -0.24
CA LEU A 678 -42.01 25.89 -0.66
C LEU A 678 -43.00 25.83 0.51
N TYR A 679 -42.59 25.28 1.64
CA TYR A 679 -43.40 25.27 2.86
C TYR A 679 -43.82 26.70 3.29
N SER A 680 -42.90 27.66 3.17
CA SER A 680 -43.17 29.05 3.56
C SER A 680 -44.18 29.76 2.65
N THR A 681 -44.45 29.25 1.45
CA THR A 681 -45.48 29.79 0.56
C THR A 681 -46.95 29.48 1.02
N GLY A 682 -47.09 28.52 1.92
CA GLY A 682 -48.42 28.08 2.39
C GLY A 682 -49.16 27.15 1.43
N ILE A 683 -48.61 26.83 0.24
CA ILE A 683 -49.29 26.03 -0.78
C ILE A 683 -49.39 24.56 -0.36
N ALA A 684 -48.52 24.09 0.52
CA ALA A 684 -48.58 22.73 1.03
C ALA A 684 -49.83 22.41 1.88
N GLY A 685 -50.76 23.37 2.05
CA GLY A 685 -51.95 23.20 2.84
C GLY A 685 -51.66 22.87 4.31
N LYS A 686 -52.29 21.80 4.83
CA LYS A 686 -52.03 21.30 6.18
C LYS A 686 -50.92 20.25 6.25
N GLY A 687 -50.39 19.80 5.08
CA GLY A 687 -49.34 18.77 4.98
C GLY A 687 -47.95 19.33 4.99
N PHE A 688 -47.00 18.49 5.41
CA PHE A 688 -45.57 18.77 5.32
C PHE A 688 -45.00 18.23 4.00
N ILE A 689 -44.03 18.94 3.43
CA ILE A 689 -43.34 18.47 2.22
C ILE A 689 -42.11 17.66 2.71
N GLU A 690 -42.03 16.40 2.29
CA GLU A 690 -40.86 15.56 2.63
C GLU A 690 -39.55 16.24 2.24
N PRO A 691 -38.53 16.25 3.11
CA PRO A 691 -37.22 16.84 2.80
C PRO A 691 -36.57 16.24 1.56
N SER A 692 -36.87 14.97 1.28
CA SER A 692 -36.35 14.23 0.13
C SER A 692 -37.14 14.41 -1.15
N LYS A 693 -38.25 15.21 -1.14
CA LYS A 693 -39.10 15.43 -2.31
C LYS A 693 -38.30 16.08 -3.44
N GLU A 694 -38.27 15.43 -4.57
CA GLU A 694 -37.57 15.89 -5.78
C GLU A 694 -38.56 16.35 -6.88
N THR A 695 -39.75 15.78 -6.91
CA THR A 695 -40.76 16.10 -7.92
C THR A 695 -41.86 16.98 -7.32
N TYR A 696 -42.13 18.08 -7.96
CA TYR A 696 -43.14 19.03 -7.54
C TYR A 696 -44.36 18.99 -8.50
N SER A 697 -45.57 19.14 -7.94
CA SER A 697 -46.74 19.36 -8.76
C SER A 697 -46.62 20.73 -9.47
N LYS A 698 -47.38 20.93 -10.57
CA LYS A 698 -47.33 22.21 -11.30
C LYS A 698 -47.65 23.43 -10.42
N SER A 699 -48.54 23.28 -9.41
CA SER A 699 -48.88 24.33 -8.47
C SER A 699 -47.76 24.62 -7.49
N GLU A 700 -47.08 23.58 -6.97
CA GLU A 700 -45.93 23.71 -6.07
C GLU A 700 -44.74 24.32 -6.79
N GLU A 701 -44.48 23.91 -8.04
CA GLU A 701 -43.39 24.48 -8.85
C GLU A 701 -43.62 25.96 -9.12
N ARG A 702 -44.83 26.39 -9.47
CA ARG A 702 -45.16 27.82 -9.65
C ARG A 702 -44.95 28.62 -8.35
N ALA A 703 -45.40 28.10 -7.22
CA ALA A 703 -45.24 28.78 -5.94
C ALA A 703 -43.79 28.88 -5.53
N LEU A 704 -43.01 27.80 -5.74
CA LEU A 704 -41.59 27.77 -5.44
C LEU A 704 -40.81 28.76 -6.34
N LEU A 705 -41.11 28.79 -7.64
CA LEU A 705 -40.51 29.73 -8.58
C LEU A 705 -40.85 31.19 -8.24
N ALA A 706 -42.13 31.46 -7.88
CA ALA A 706 -42.53 32.78 -7.43
C ALA A 706 -41.73 33.21 -6.16
N ALA A 707 -41.57 32.31 -5.20
CA ALA A 707 -40.78 32.58 -3.98
C ALA A 707 -39.30 32.74 -4.27
N LEU A 708 -38.68 31.89 -5.08
CA LEU A 708 -37.30 32.00 -5.50
C LEU A 708 -37.01 33.34 -6.19
N ASN A 709 -37.93 33.84 -7.01
CA ASN A 709 -37.74 35.09 -7.76
C ASN A 709 -38.18 36.36 -7.01
N SER A 710 -39.00 36.26 -5.97
CA SER A 710 -39.56 37.46 -5.32
C SER A 710 -39.14 37.68 -3.86
N TYR A 711 -38.70 36.62 -3.12
CA TYR A 711 -38.34 36.76 -1.72
C TYR A 711 -37.09 37.63 -1.54
N THR A 712 -37.11 38.50 -0.54
CA THR A 712 -35.94 39.32 -0.15
C THR A 712 -34.90 38.49 0.61
N LYS A 713 -33.68 39.02 0.73
CA LYS A 713 -32.58 38.44 1.53
C LYS A 713 -33.04 38.14 2.97
N GLU A 714 -33.71 39.11 3.59
CA GLU A 714 -34.21 39.01 4.97
C GLU A 714 -35.24 37.87 5.10
N LYS A 715 -36.08 37.69 4.10
CA LYS A 715 -37.10 36.62 4.11
C LYS A 715 -36.45 35.27 4.08
N PHE A 716 -35.45 35.03 3.21
CA PHE A 716 -34.69 33.76 3.18
C PHE A 716 -33.94 33.51 4.50
N LEU A 717 -33.28 34.51 5.04
CA LEU A 717 -32.58 34.41 6.32
C LEU A 717 -33.54 34.11 7.49
N SER A 718 -34.78 34.64 7.45
CA SER A 718 -35.82 34.30 8.45
C SER A 718 -36.26 32.84 8.41
N LEU A 719 -36.07 32.16 7.26
CA LEU A 719 -36.28 30.71 7.06
C LEU A 719 -35.03 29.89 7.46
N LYS A 720 -34.04 30.52 8.09
CA LYS A 720 -32.78 29.91 8.51
C LYS A 720 -31.96 29.29 7.33
N ILE A 721 -32.20 29.78 6.10
CA ILE A 721 -31.36 29.44 4.94
C ILE A 721 -30.03 30.18 5.13
N LEU A 722 -28.92 29.49 4.88
CA LEU A 722 -27.59 29.99 5.09
C LEU A 722 -27.25 31.16 4.14
N PRO A 723 -26.46 32.16 4.59
CA PRO A 723 -26.17 33.37 3.82
C PRO A 723 -25.61 33.10 2.42
N GLY A 724 -24.64 32.19 2.27
CA GLY A 724 -24.05 31.84 0.98
C GLY A 724 -25.02 31.17 0.02
N THR A 725 -25.94 30.34 0.52
CA THR A 725 -27.04 29.79 -0.29
C THR A 725 -27.99 30.90 -0.74
N VAL A 726 -28.32 31.85 0.15
CA VAL A 726 -29.15 33.00 -0.20
C VAL A 726 -28.51 33.85 -1.29
N GLU A 727 -27.21 34.12 -1.19
CA GLU A 727 -26.45 34.87 -2.20
C GLU A 727 -26.49 34.12 -3.52
N THR A 728 -26.26 32.80 -3.54
CA THR A 728 -26.37 31.97 -4.74
C THR A 728 -27.77 32.07 -5.35
N ILE A 729 -28.84 32.04 -4.53
CA ILE A 729 -30.23 32.19 -5.03
C ILE A 729 -30.44 33.57 -5.64
N LEU A 730 -29.99 34.63 -5.02
CA LEU A 730 -30.20 36.01 -5.48
C LEU A 730 -29.40 36.36 -6.74
N GLU A 731 -28.16 35.85 -6.83
CA GLU A 731 -27.24 36.12 -7.94
C GLU A 731 -27.75 35.54 -9.28
N HIS A 732 -28.43 34.37 -9.23
CA HIS A 732 -28.82 33.64 -10.42
C HIS A 732 -30.29 33.89 -10.84
N ARG A 733 -30.93 34.90 -10.30
CA ARG A 733 -32.30 35.30 -10.74
C ARG A 733 -32.29 35.98 -12.11
N PRO A 734 -33.33 35.81 -12.89
CA PRO A 734 -34.56 35.06 -12.63
C PRO A 734 -34.47 33.58 -13.01
N TYR A 735 -35.09 32.71 -12.19
CA TYR A 735 -35.20 31.28 -12.49
C TYR A 735 -36.41 31.01 -13.41
N LYS A 736 -36.16 30.21 -14.46
CA LYS A 736 -37.21 29.77 -15.42
C LYS A 736 -37.94 28.52 -14.96
N ASN A 737 -37.25 27.63 -14.26
CA ASN A 737 -37.79 26.39 -13.67
C ASN A 737 -36.96 25.98 -12.43
N VAL A 738 -37.44 25.04 -11.66
CA VAL A 738 -36.79 24.54 -10.44
C VAL A 738 -35.51 23.77 -10.75
N ALA A 739 -35.44 23.07 -11.89
CA ALA A 739 -34.24 22.35 -12.31
C ALA A 739 -33.07 23.31 -12.53
N GLN A 740 -33.32 24.54 -13.04
CA GLN A 740 -32.27 25.56 -13.15
C GLN A 740 -31.69 25.97 -11.82
N ALA A 741 -32.49 26.01 -10.73
CA ALA A 741 -31.97 26.33 -9.42
C ALA A 741 -31.00 25.23 -8.90
N ARG A 742 -31.16 24.00 -9.34
CA ARG A 742 -30.30 22.86 -8.98
C ARG A 742 -29.15 22.61 -9.96
N SER A 743 -29.11 23.26 -11.10
CA SER A 743 -28.03 23.10 -12.09
C SER A 743 -26.72 23.78 -11.68
N TYR A 744 -26.74 24.66 -10.70
CA TYR A 744 -25.55 25.29 -10.15
C TYR A 744 -24.88 24.32 -9.16
N THR A 745 -23.81 23.69 -9.60
CA THR A 745 -23.09 22.64 -8.85
C THR A 745 -21.71 23.09 -8.37
N PHE A 746 -21.14 22.33 -7.49
CA PHE A 746 -19.70 22.38 -7.14
C PHE A 746 -19.15 20.97 -7.05
N LYS A 747 -17.84 20.85 -7.29
CA LYS A 747 -17.14 19.57 -7.21
C LYS A 747 -16.51 19.40 -5.84
N THR A 748 -16.62 18.22 -5.30
CA THR A 748 -15.95 17.81 -4.07
C THR A 748 -15.41 16.40 -4.20
N SER A 749 -14.46 16.03 -3.33
CA SER A 749 -13.83 14.72 -3.36
C SER A 749 -13.81 14.12 -1.96
N THR A 750 -13.82 12.81 -1.91
CA THR A 750 -13.75 12.05 -0.66
C THR A 750 -12.30 11.79 -0.28
N ALA A 751 -11.96 12.02 0.98
CA ALA A 751 -10.67 11.78 1.61
C ALA A 751 -10.72 10.58 2.55
N GLY A 752 -9.57 9.94 2.75
CA GLY A 752 -9.39 8.85 3.71
C GLY A 752 -8.32 7.87 3.23
N SER A 753 -7.83 7.04 4.14
CA SER A 753 -6.77 6.06 3.86
C SER A 753 -7.18 5.09 2.74
N LEU A 754 -8.44 4.66 2.74
CA LEU A 754 -8.97 3.75 1.72
C LEU A 754 -9.11 4.40 0.35
N MET A 755 -9.38 5.71 0.28
CA MET A 755 -9.42 6.45 -0.98
C MET A 755 -8.03 6.55 -1.61
N LEU A 756 -7.01 6.76 -0.79
CA LEU A 756 -5.60 6.72 -1.22
C LEU A 756 -5.24 5.34 -1.75
N PHE A 757 -5.64 4.28 -1.04
CA PHE A 757 -5.38 2.90 -1.42
C PHE A 757 -6.10 2.51 -2.74
N ALA A 758 -7.34 2.95 -2.93
CA ALA A 758 -8.07 2.75 -4.20
C ALA A 758 -7.33 3.40 -5.38
N ASN A 759 -6.90 4.65 -5.22
CA ASN A 759 -6.09 5.35 -6.23
C ASN A 759 -4.79 4.60 -6.55
N LEU A 760 -4.09 4.12 -5.53
CA LEU A 760 -2.87 3.35 -5.67
C LEU A 760 -3.09 2.07 -6.49
N ILE A 761 -4.15 1.31 -6.21
CA ILE A 761 -4.50 0.12 -6.98
C ILE A 761 -4.75 0.48 -8.45
N LEU A 762 -5.51 1.54 -8.73
CA LEU A 762 -5.84 1.95 -10.10
C LEU A 762 -4.59 2.40 -10.87
N ILE A 763 -3.70 3.18 -10.24
CA ILE A 763 -2.43 3.60 -10.85
C ILE A 763 -1.58 2.37 -11.17
N VAL A 764 -1.37 1.47 -10.22
CA VAL A 764 -0.53 0.28 -10.41
C VAL A 764 -1.10 -0.69 -11.45
N GLN A 765 -2.43 -0.87 -11.50
CA GLN A 765 -3.05 -1.68 -12.55
C GLN A 765 -2.84 -1.09 -13.94
N LYS A 766 -2.99 0.22 -14.08
CA LYS A 766 -2.79 0.93 -15.36
C LYS A 766 -1.32 0.91 -15.80
N GLU A 767 -0.41 1.21 -14.88
CA GLU A 767 1.00 1.35 -15.18
C GLU A 767 1.74 0.01 -15.27
N GLY A 768 1.35 -1.00 -14.48
CA GLY A 768 2.07 -2.26 -14.38
C GLY A 768 2.20 -2.99 -15.73
N PHE A 769 1.13 -3.06 -16.51
CA PHE A 769 1.17 -3.66 -17.85
C PHE A 769 1.97 -2.80 -18.85
N ALA A 770 1.81 -1.49 -18.80
CA ALA A 770 2.57 -0.57 -19.64
C ALA A 770 4.08 -0.64 -19.32
N ALA A 771 4.45 -0.64 -18.06
CA ALA A 771 5.83 -0.79 -17.60
C ALA A 771 6.45 -2.12 -18.08
N PHE A 772 5.70 -3.20 -18.03
CA PHE A 772 6.12 -4.51 -18.57
C PHE A 772 6.47 -4.41 -20.06
N LEU A 773 5.58 -3.87 -20.88
CA LEU A 773 5.80 -3.76 -22.35
C LEU A 773 6.95 -2.80 -22.69
N ILE A 774 7.02 -1.64 -22.03
CA ILE A 774 8.09 -0.66 -22.26
C ILE A 774 9.45 -1.25 -21.85
N THR A 775 9.51 -1.95 -20.72
CA THR A 775 10.72 -2.64 -20.26
C THR A 775 11.19 -3.68 -21.27
N LEU A 776 10.29 -4.51 -21.75
CA LEU A 776 10.59 -5.54 -22.75
C LEU A 776 11.13 -4.90 -24.03
N PHE A 777 10.50 -3.83 -24.51
CA PHE A 777 10.92 -3.09 -25.68
C PHE A 777 12.33 -2.48 -25.52
N LEU A 778 12.61 -1.82 -24.39
CA LEU A 778 13.93 -1.26 -24.10
C LEU A 778 15.01 -2.33 -24.00
N VAL A 779 14.72 -3.45 -23.36
CA VAL A 779 15.64 -4.59 -23.26
C VAL A 779 15.99 -5.14 -24.65
N ILE A 780 15.01 -5.25 -25.55
CA ILE A 780 15.22 -5.69 -26.94
C ILE A 780 16.16 -4.69 -27.67
N ILE A 781 15.92 -3.38 -27.52
CA ILE A 781 16.78 -2.35 -28.12
C ILE A 781 18.21 -2.48 -27.61
N VAL A 782 18.40 -2.59 -26.30
CA VAL A 782 19.73 -2.74 -25.69
C VAL A 782 20.45 -3.97 -26.24
N LEU A 783 19.75 -5.12 -26.34
CA LEU A 783 20.34 -6.34 -26.90
C LEU A 783 20.75 -6.19 -28.37
N ILE A 784 19.88 -5.60 -29.21
CA ILE A 784 20.19 -5.37 -30.61
C ILE A 784 21.42 -4.45 -30.76
N LEU A 785 21.54 -3.40 -29.96
CA LEU A 785 22.70 -2.51 -29.96
C LEU A 785 23.99 -3.24 -29.56
N PHE A 786 23.94 -4.17 -28.60
CA PHE A 786 25.12 -4.93 -28.16
C PHE A 786 25.50 -6.07 -29.13
N TYR A 787 24.53 -6.82 -29.59
CA TYR A 787 24.78 -7.94 -30.51
C TYR A 787 24.98 -7.49 -31.97
N ARG A 788 24.47 -6.32 -32.33
CA ARG A 788 24.40 -5.80 -33.70
C ARG A 788 23.71 -6.77 -34.65
N ALA A 789 22.82 -7.59 -34.16
CA ALA A 789 22.07 -8.59 -34.89
C ALA A 789 20.76 -8.92 -34.15
N PHE A 790 19.70 -9.15 -34.91
CA PHE A 790 18.36 -9.41 -34.34
C PHE A 790 18.23 -10.83 -33.77
N LEU A 791 18.66 -11.83 -34.49
CA LEU A 791 18.51 -13.24 -34.10
C LEU A 791 19.16 -13.57 -32.74
N PRO A 792 20.41 -13.15 -32.42
CA PRO A 792 20.99 -13.33 -31.09
C PRO A 792 20.19 -12.67 -29.98
N ALA A 793 19.63 -11.50 -30.24
CA ALA A 793 18.80 -10.82 -29.26
C ALA A 793 17.56 -11.64 -28.94
N VAL A 794 16.86 -12.17 -29.95
CA VAL A 794 15.69 -13.03 -29.76
C VAL A 794 16.04 -14.32 -29.04
N LEU A 795 17.12 -14.99 -29.40
CA LEU A 795 17.58 -16.24 -28.75
C LEU A 795 17.86 -16.03 -27.26
N SER A 796 18.49 -14.89 -26.89
CA SER A 796 18.77 -14.56 -25.50
C SER A 796 17.51 -14.21 -24.71
N LEU A 797 16.41 -13.80 -25.38
CA LEU A 797 15.12 -13.49 -24.75
C LEU A 797 14.27 -14.74 -24.44
N ILE A 798 14.52 -15.88 -25.10
CA ILE A 798 13.71 -17.11 -24.92
C ILE A 798 13.60 -17.52 -23.44
N PRO A 799 14.70 -17.64 -22.67
CA PRO A 799 14.61 -18.01 -21.25
C PRO A 799 13.76 -17.05 -20.42
N LEU A 800 13.82 -15.77 -20.73
CA LEU A 800 13.06 -14.74 -20.06
C LEU A 800 11.56 -14.85 -20.34
N LEU A 801 11.16 -14.84 -21.61
CA LEU A 801 9.74 -14.84 -22.00
C LEU A 801 9.01 -16.09 -21.51
N LEU A 802 9.65 -17.25 -21.69
CA LEU A 802 9.10 -18.52 -21.22
C LEU A 802 9.17 -18.64 -19.69
N GLY A 803 10.19 -18.05 -19.04
CA GLY A 803 10.30 -17.98 -17.59
C GLY A 803 9.18 -17.16 -16.97
N ILE A 804 8.81 -16.03 -17.57
CA ILE A 804 7.66 -15.22 -17.13
C ILE A 804 6.36 -16.01 -17.31
N LEU A 805 6.16 -16.67 -18.46
CA LEU A 805 4.96 -17.48 -18.70
C LEU A 805 4.83 -18.60 -17.65
N VAL A 806 5.93 -19.29 -17.36
CA VAL A 806 6.00 -20.32 -16.32
C VAL A 806 5.71 -19.73 -14.94
N THR A 807 6.23 -18.54 -14.65
CA THR A 807 5.99 -17.85 -13.36
C THR A 807 4.51 -17.57 -13.15
N VAL A 808 3.86 -16.93 -14.13
CA VAL A 808 2.44 -16.58 -14.06
C VAL A 808 1.57 -17.85 -13.99
N GLY A 809 1.90 -18.88 -14.78
CA GLY A 809 1.19 -20.16 -14.75
C GLY A 809 1.35 -20.90 -13.43
N PHE A 810 2.55 -20.87 -12.85
CA PHE A 810 2.80 -21.50 -11.55
C PHE A 810 2.12 -20.73 -10.41
N MET A 811 2.10 -19.40 -10.47
CA MET A 811 1.33 -18.55 -9.52
C MET A 811 -0.15 -18.96 -9.53
N ALA A 812 -0.76 -19.09 -10.71
CA ALA A 812 -2.16 -19.51 -10.84
C ALA A 812 -2.39 -20.91 -10.26
N LEU A 813 -1.46 -21.84 -10.50
CA LEU A 813 -1.55 -23.23 -10.02
C LEU A 813 -1.54 -23.32 -8.48
N ILE A 814 -0.76 -22.46 -7.81
CA ILE A 814 -0.66 -22.44 -6.33
C ILE A 814 -1.62 -21.41 -5.68
N GLY A 815 -2.50 -20.77 -6.46
CA GLY A 815 -3.45 -19.75 -5.96
C GLY A 815 -2.80 -18.44 -5.50
N LEU A 816 -1.57 -18.12 -5.95
CA LEU A 816 -0.89 -16.88 -5.64
C LEU A 816 -1.40 -15.77 -6.56
N LYS A 817 -2.07 -14.76 -5.98
CA LYS A 817 -2.64 -13.64 -6.73
C LYS A 817 -1.61 -12.54 -6.99
N LEU A 818 -1.81 -11.81 -8.08
CA LEU A 818 -1.13 -10.53 -8.28
C LEU A 818 -1.69 -9.49 -7.32
N ASN A 819 -0.83 -8.61 -6.81
CA ASN A 819 -1.22 -7.46 -6.01
C ASN A 819 -0.35 -6.25 -6.34
N PHE A 820 -0.70 -5.08 -5.80
CA PHE A 820 0.01 -3.85 -6.13
C PHE A 820 1.50 -3.86 -5.73
N MET A 821 1.91 -4.71 -4.76
CA MET A 821 3.31 -4.83 -4.37
C MET A 821 4.09 -5.80 -5.29
N ASN A 822 3.55 -6.99 -5.58
CA ASN A 822 4.30 -8.00 -6.32
C ASN A 822 4.33 -7.78 -7.84
N VAL A 823 3.49 -6.89 -8.38
CA VAL A 823 3.56 -6.44 -9.79
C VAL A 823 4.93 -5.81 -10.12
N LEU A 824 5.56 -5.14 -9.14
CA LEU A 824 6.92 -4.61 -9.25
C LEU A 824 7.96 -5.64 -9.69
N VAL A 825 7.73 -6.91 -9.36
CA VAL A 825 8.68 -7.99 -9.65
C VAL A 825 8.83 -8.25 -11.15
N PHE A 826 7.78 -8.06 -11.97
CA PHE A 826 7.83 -8.40 -13.39
C PHE A 826 8.85 -7.57 -14.18
N PRO A 827 8.89 -6.23 -14.11
CA PRO A 827 9.98 -5.46 -14.71
C PRO A 827 11.36 -5.89 -14.21
N VAL A 828 11.49 -6.21 -12.92
CA VAL A 828 12.76 -6.65 -12.33
C VAL A 828 13.19 -8.01 -12.88
N VAL A 829 12.27 -8.98 -12.97
CA VAL A 829 12.53 -10.29 -13.56
C VAL A 829 12.90 -10.18 -15.05
N ILE A 830 12.32 -9.22 -15.80
CA ILE A 830 12.73 -8.94 -17.17
C ILE A 830 14.19 -8.50 -17.20
N GLY A 831 14.56 -7.53 -16.38
CA GLY A 831 15.93 -7.02 -16.34
C GLY A 831 16.97 -8.08 -15.95
N TYR A 832 16.64 -8.94 -14.98
CA TYR A 832 17.54 -9.95 -14.47
C TYR A 832 17.51 -11.26 -15.26
N GLY A 833 16.33 -11.76 -15.63
CA GLY A 833 16.15 -13.06 -16.27
C GLY A 833 16.87 -13.19 -17.62
N ILE A 834 17.16 -12.07 -18.28
CA ILE A 834 17.89 -12.04 -19.54
C ILE A 834 19.39 -12.31 -19.38
N GLN A 835 19.96 -12.05 -18.19
CA GLN A 835 21.42 -12.13 -17.94
C GLN A 835 21.98 -13.52 -18.26
N ASN A 836 21.27 -14.57 -17.81
CA ASN A 836 21.67 -15.96 -18.05
C ASN A 836 21.77 -16.27 -19.54
N GLY A 837 20.81 -15.79 -20.32
CA GLY A 837 20.81 -15.90 -21.78
C GLY A 837 22.00 -15.18 -22.42
N ILE A 838 22.31 -13.99 -21.95
CA ILE A 838 23.45 -13.17 -22.43
C ILE A 838 24.77 -13.92 -22.20
N TYR A 839 25.06 -14.37 -20.97
CA TYR A 839 26.31 -15.05 -20.66
C TYR A 839 26.48 -16.37 -21.41
N ILE A 840 25.44 -17.19 -21.50
CA ILE A 840 25.48 -18.46 -22.24
C ILE A 840 25.70 -18.21 -23.73
N TYR A 841 24.97 -17.24 -24.34
CA TYR A 841 25.10 -16.95 -25.75
C TYR A 841 26.50 -16.37 -26.11
N TYR A 842 27.03 -15.42 -25.29
CA TYR A 842 28.39 -14.89 -25.53
C TYR A 842 29.44 -15.98 -25.44
N ARG A 843 29.34 -16.89 -24.50
CA ARG A 843 30.27 -18.00 -24.35
C ARG A 843 30.16 -19.01 -25.48
N PHE A 844 28.95 -19.36 -25.89
CA PHE A 844 28.73 -20.26 -27.06
C PHE A 844 29.33 -19.66 -28.34
N ARG A 845 29.17 -18.36 -28.55
CA ARG A 845 29.77 -17.65 -29.68
C ARG A 845 31.30 -17.70 -29.65
N GLU A 846 31.93 -17.78 -28.48
CA GLU A 846 33.40 -17.88 -28.34
C GLU A 846 33.90 -19.31 -28.57
N ASP A 847 33.23 -20.31 -28.00
CA ASP A 847 33.70 -21.71 -28.00
C ASP A 847 33.17 -22.54 -29.17
N HIS A 848 32.08 -22.17 -29.82
CA HIS A 848 31.34 -22.91 -30.87
C HIS A 848 31.01 -24.38 -30.51
N ASP A 849 31.07 -24.74 -29.24
CA ASP A 849 30.71 -26.04 -28.65
C ASP A 849 29.89 -25.80 -27.39
N ILE A 850 28.62 -26.26 -27.41
CA ILE A 850 27.69 -25.98 -26.29
C ILE A 850 28.13 -26.70 -25.01
N VAL A 851 28.68 -27.90 -25.11
CA VAL A 851 29.08 -28.71 -23.95
C VAL A 851 30.27 -28.05 -23.24
N ARG A 852 31.24 -27.53 -24.03
CA ARG A 852 32.39 -26.80 -23.53
C ARG A 852 31.96 -25.43 -22.96
N ALA A 853 31.12 -24.70 -23.67
CA ALA A 853 30.57 -23.43 -23.21
C ALA A 853 29.89 -23.59 -21.87
N MET A 854 29.01 -24.59 -21.73
CA MET A 854 28.27 -24.85 -20.48
C MET A 854 29.16 -25.39 -19.37
N ALA A 855 30.25 -26.09 -19.67
CA ALA A 855 31.23 -26.52 -18.65
C ALA A 855 31.94 -25.29 -18.01
N MET A 856 32.20 -24.25 -18.79
CA MET A 856 32.95 -23.09 -18.35
C MET A 856 32.05 -22.01 -17.76
N VAL A 857 30.89 -21.71 -18.37
CA VAL A 857 30.01 -20.63 -17.91
C VAL A 857 28.90 -21.12 -16.97
N GLY A 858 28.46 -22.37 -17.11
CA GLY A 858 27.36 -22.94 -16.31
C GLY A 858 27.51 -22.80 -14.80
N PRO A 859 28.67 -23.19 -14.22
CA PRO A 859 28.88 -23.02 -12.77
C PRO A 859 28.78 -21.57 -12.30
N ALA A 860 29.27 -20.61 -13.10
CA ALA A 860 29.16 -19.19 -12.79
C ALA A 860 27.70 -18.70 -12.84
N VAL A 861 26.95 -19.10 -13.89
CA VAL A 861 25.51 -18.76 -14.05
C VAL A 861 24.68 -19.36 -12.92
N ILE A 862 24.94 -20.61 -12.55
CA ILE A 862 24.23 -21.25 -11.42
C ILE A 862 24.56 -20.53 -10.10
N ALA A 863 25.84 -20.29 -9.82
CA ALA A 863 26.27 -19.63 -8.60
C ALA A 863 25.66 -18.23 -8.47
N SER A 864 25.72 -17.43 -9.54
CA SER A 864 25.21 -16.06 -9.56
C SER A 864 23.67 -16.03 -9.41
N THR A 865 22.96 -16.89 -10.13
CA THR A 865 21.49 -16.90 -10.00
C THR A 865 21.02 -17.41 -8.64
N LEU A 866 21.70 -18.43 -8.06
CA LEU A 866 21.36 -18.90 -6.72
C LEU A 866 21.62 -17.84 -5.63
N THR A 867 22.70 -17.05 -5.76
CA THR A 867 22.94 -15.93 -4.83
C THR A 867 21.88 -14.85 -4.97
N THR A 868 21.39 -14.57 -6.17
CA THR A 868 20.27 -13.66 -6.39
C THR A 868 18.96 -14.22 -5.84
N LEU A 869 18.70 -15.51 -6.03
CA LEU A 869 17.55 -16.19 -5.40
C LEU A 869 17.58 -16.07 -3.89
N VAL A 870 18.73 -16.21 -3.25
CA VAL A 870 18.86 -16.00 -1.79
C VAL A 870 18.51 -14.56 -1.40
N GLY A 871 18.99 -13.56 -2.15
CA GLY A 871 18.66 -12.16 -1.90
C GLY A 871 17.16 -11.87 -1.91
N TRP A 872 16.44 -12.43 -2.89
CA TRP A 872 14.99 -12.29 -3.02
C TRP A 872 14.22 -13.21 -2.06
N SER A 873 14.64 -14.45 -1.86
CA SER A 873 13.98 -15.39 -0.96
C SER A 873 14.09 -14.99 0.52
N ALA A 874 15.06 -14.17 0.89
CA ALA A 874 15.15 -13.60 2.24
C ALA A 874 13.90 -12.76 2.59
N LEU A 875 13.20 -12.18 1.60
CA LEU A 875 11.92 -11.49 1.81
C LEU A 875 10.80 -12.43 2.28
N LEU A 876 10.96 -13.75 2.13
CA LEU A 876 10.02 -14.73 2.70
C LEU A 876 10.05 -14.76 4.23
N LEU A 877 11.03 -14.15 4.86
CA LEU A 877 11.12 -13.98 6.32
C LEU A 877 10.33 -12.77 6.83
N ALA A 878 9.76 -11.96 5.92
CA ALA A 878 8.93 -10.83 6.33
C ALA A 878 7.57 -11.30 6.83
N ASP A 879 7.15 -10.82 7.99
CA ASP A 879 5.80 -11.03 8.51
C ASP A 879 4.77 -10.23 7.70
N GLN A 880 5.18 -9.11 7.11
CA GLN A 880 4.33 -8.33 6.21
C GLN A 880 4.10 -9.09 4.90
N ARG A 881 2.84 -9.47 4.65
CA ARG A 881 2.43 -10.30 3.50
C ARG A 881 2.77 -9.69 2.15
N GLY A 882 2.78 -8.37 2.03
CA GLY A 882 3.16 -7.67 0.82
C GLY A 882 4.60 -7.96 0.41
N LEU A 883 5.57 -7.80 1.34
CA LEU A 883 6.98 -8.10 1.12
C LEU A 883 7.21 -9.61 0.88
N HIS A 884 6.52 -10.44 1.66
CA HIS A 884 6.55 -11.90 1.49
C HIS A 884 6.09 -12.31 0.07
N SER A 885 5.04 -11.67 -0.45
CA SER A 885 4.51 -11.88 -1.80
C SER A 885 5.53 -11.49 -2.89
N ILE A 886 6.23 -10.35 -2.73
CA ILE A 886 7.35 -9.95 -3.59
C ILE A 886 8.41 -11.07 -3.64
N GLY A 887 8.83 -11.56 -2.47
CA GLY A 887 9.81 -12.63 -2.34
C GLY A 887 9.37 -13.91 -3.05
N LYS A 888 8.11 -14.33 -2.91
CA LYS A 888 7.56 -15.52 -3.59
C LYS A 888 7.63 -15.39 -5.11
N VAL A 889 7.07 -14.32 -5.66
CA VAL A 889 7.00 -14.13 -7.12
C VAL A 889 8.39 -14.02 -7.73
N ALA A 890 9.30 -13.26 -7.09
CA ALA A 890 10.68 -13.12 -7.57
C ALA A 890 11.45 -14.44 -7.54
N THR A 891 11.33 -15.21 -6.45
CA THR A 891 11.99 -16.52 -6.33
C THR A 891 11.51 -17.48 -7.42
N ILE A 892 10.20 -17.56 -7.66
CA ILE A 892 9.62 -18.41 -8.72
C ILE A 892 10.12 -17.94 -10.09
N GLY A 893 10.06 -16.63 -10.37
CA GLY A 893 10.42 -16.07 -11.66
C GLY A 893 11.90 -16.24 -12.01
N ILE A 894 12.80 -15.96 -11.08
CA ILE A 894 14.24 -16.11 -11.27
C ILE A 894 14.62 -17.59 -11.44
N ALA A 895 14.02 -18.49 -10.63
CA ALA A 895 14.25 -19.92 -10.75
C ALA A 895 13.77 -20.48 -12.10
N ALA A 896 12.59 -20.06 -12.57
CA ALA A 896 12.05 -20.44 -13.88
C ALA A 896 12.97 -19.98 -15.02
N CYS A 897 13.43 -18.73 -15.00
CA CYS A 897 14.36 -18.20 -15.99
C CYS A 897 15.69 -18.99 -15.99
N LEU A 898 16.24 -19.32 -14.82
CA LEU A 898 17.46 -20.13 -14.70
C LEU A 898 17.27 -21.52 -15.32
N LEU A 899 16.21 -22.24 -14.95
CA LEU A 899 15.96 -23.59 -15.44
C LEU A 899 15.84 -23.62 -16.97
N ILE A 900 15.12 -22.66 -17.56
CA ILE A 900 14.97 -22.55 -19.00
C ILE A 900 16.28 -22.14 -19.67
N ALA A 901 17.05 -21.25 -19.06
CA ALA A 901 18.36 -20.84 -19.57
C ALA A 901 19.38 -21.98 -19.58
N LEU A 902 19.35 -22.87 -18.58
CA LEU A 902 20.23 -24.04 -18.50
C LEU A 902 19.77 -25.24 -19.33
N THR A 903 18.53 -25.29 -19.77
CA THR A 903 17.96 -26.44 -20.47
C THR A 903 17.63 -26.14 -21.94
N LEU A 904 16.67 -25.25 -22.15
CA LEU A 904 16.12 -24.99 -23.48
C LEU A 904 17.05 -24.18 -24.35
N LEU A 905 17.68 -23.10 -23.82
CA LEU A 905 18.54 -22.24 -24.60
C LEU A 905 19.76 -22.99 -25.18
N PRO A 906 20.54 -23.78 -24.39
CA PRO A 906 21.62 -24.58 -24.91
C PRO A 906 21.15 -25.59 -25.96
N ALA A 907 19.97 -26.22 -25.76
CA ALA A 907 19.40 -27.17 -26.71
C ALA A 907 19.06 -26.49 -28.06
N ILE A 908 18.47 -25.30 -28.04
CA ILE A 908 18.17 -24.52 -29.26
C ILE A 908 19.44 -24.10 -29.96
N LEU A 909 20.45 -23.61 -29.23
CA LEU A 909 21.73 -23.16 -29.80
C LEU A 909 22.45 -24.34 -30.49
N GLU A 910 22.45 -25.52 -29.87
CA GLU A 910 23.05 -26.72 -30.43
C GLU A 910 22.31 -27.21 -31.70
N LEU A 911 20.97 -27.21 -31.67
CA LEU A 911 20.17 -27.58 -32.84
C LEU A 911 20.40 -26.64 -34.02
N ALA A 912 20.40 -25.32 -33.74
CA ALA A 912 20.66 -24.30 -34.77
C ALA A 912 22.08 -24.42 -35.37
N TYR A 913 23.08 -24.76 -34.54
CA TYR A 913 24.45 -24.96 -35.02
C TYR A 913 24.59 -26.23 -35.89
N ARG A 914 23.96 -27.35 -35.50
CA ARG A 914 23.95 -28.58 -36.27
C ARG A 914 23.28 -28.41 -37.64
N SER A 915 22.14 -27.67 -37.70
CA SER A 915 21.45 -27.37 -38.94
C SER A 915 22.33 -26.62 -39.93
N ARG A 916 23.02 -25.54 -39.46
CA ARG A 916 23.96 -24.77 -40.31
C ARG A 916 25.12 -25.62 -40.84
N LYS A 917 25.70 -26.48 -39.99
CA LYS A 917 26.80 -27.35 -40.40
C LYS A 917 26.35 -28.42 -41.40
N SER A 918 25.11 -28.87 -41.35
CA SER A 918 24.47 -29.77 -42.33
C SER A 918 24.30 -29.07 -43.67
N GLU A 919 23.79 -27.82 -43.67
CA GLU A 919 23.62 -27.01 -44.88
C GLU A 919 24.96 -26.70 -45.59
N GLU A 920 26.02 -26.39 -44.81
CA GLU A 920 27.36 -26.16 -45.35
C GLU A 920 27.96 -27.45 -45.94
N SER A 921 27.61 -28.66 -45.41
CA SER A 921 28.06 -29.94 -45.94
C SER A 921 27.24 -30.40 -47.15
N GLU A 922 26.00 -29.98 -47.34
CA GLU A 922 25.17 -30.29 -48.51
C GLU A 922 25.42 -29.37 -49.70
N THR A 923 26.07 -28.20 -49.50
CA THR A 923 26.43 -27.26 -50.55
C THR A 923 27.76 -27.55 -51.20
N VAL A 924 28.47 -28.63 -50.83
CA VAL A 924 29.64 -29.16 -51.57
C VAL A 924 29.11 -30.02 -52.73
N PRO A 925 29.31 -29.67 -54.02
CA PRO A 925 28.87 -30.50 -55.14
C PRO A 925 29.61 -31.86 -55.14
N LEU A 926 28.84 -32.91 -55.06
CA LEU A 926 29.29 -34.27 -55.32
C LEU A 926 29.73 -34.38 -56.79
N GLY A 927 31.01 -34.31 -57.03
CA GLY A 927 31.52 -34.60 -58.35
C GLY A 927 32.86 -33.95 -58.67
N LEU A 928 33.96 -34.58 -58.20
CA LEU A 928 35.23 -34.74 -58.94
C LEU A 928 36.06 -35.68 -58.05
N GLY A 929 36.65 -36.73 -58.68
CA GLY A 929 37.46 -37.78 -58.03
C GLY A 929 38.76 -37.27 -57.40
N PRO A 930 39.50 -38.18 -56.74
CA PRO A 930 40.64 -37.72 -55.95
C PRO A 930 41.79 -37.23 -56.84
N GLU A 931 41.84 -35.98 -57.04
CA GLU A 931 43.11 -35.30 -57.47
C GLU A 931 43.80 -34.83 -56.22
N GLU A 932 45.05 -35.13 -56.06
CA GLU A 932 45.94 -34.86 -54.96
C GLU A 932 45.82 -33.38 -54.54
N ALA A 933 45.41 -33.17 -53.29
CA ALA A 933 45.40 -31.87 -52.72
C ALA A 933 46.86 -31.50 -52.32
N GLU A 934 47.52 -30.70 -53.12
CA GLU A 934 48.64 -29.91 -52.71
C GLU A 934 48.17 -28.96 -51.61
N GLU A 935 48.81 -29.01 -50.44
CA GLU A 935 48.67 -28.05 -49.39
C GLU A 935 49.01 -26.63 -49.86
N PRO A 936 48.18 -25.62 -49.71
CA PRO A 936 48.58 -24.23 -50.01
C PRO A 936 49.50 -23.77 -48.91
N THR A 937 50.80 -23.80 -49.18
CA THR A 937 51.80 -23.07 -48.42
C THR A 937 51.48 -21.56 -48.54
N LEU A 938 51.00 -20.97 -47.52
CA LEU A 938 50.92 -19.51 -47.34
C LEU A 938 52.35 -18.97 -47.07
N GLU A 939 53.11 -18.70 -48.14
CA GLU A 939 54.29 -17.86 -48.06
C GLU A 939 53.86 -16.41 -47.79
N ALA A 940 54.03 -16.03 -46.52
CA ALA A 940 54.00 -14.61 -46.14
C ALA A 940 55.38 -14.01 -46.58
N LYS A 941 55.40 -13.17 -47.64
CA LYS A 941 56.52 -12.37 -48.01
C LYS A 941 56.94 -11.46 -46.84
N ILE A 942 58.11 -11.87 -46.23
CA ILE A 942 58.91 -11.01 -45.36
C ILE A 942 59.86 -10.22 -46.23
N PRO A 943 59.99 -8.91 -46.10
CA PRO A 943 60.99 -8.15 -46.83
C PRO A 943 62.42 -8.56 -46.40
N GLU A 944 63.29 -8.79 -47.34
CA GLU A 944 64.73 -9.09 -47.15
C GLU A 944 65.45 -8.10 -46.26
N ALA A 945 66.06 -8.60 -45.19
CA ALA A 945 67.01 -7.87 -44.38
C ALA A 945 68.44 -8.10 -44.91
N LEU A 946 69.11 -6.98 -45.14
CA LEU A 946 70.49 -6.89 -45.55
C LEU A 946 71.48 -7.65 -44.61
N PRO A 947 72.60 -8.24 -45.16
CA PRO A 947 73.46 -9.13 -44.38
C PRO A 947 74.35 -8.33 -43.43
N ILE A 948 74.34 -8.74 -42.17
CA ILE A 948 75.24 -8.25 -41.11
C ILE A 948 76.54 -9.09 -41.13
N GLN A 949 77.68 -8.41 -41.39
CA GLN A 949 78.99 -8.99 -41.27
C GLN A 949 79.38 -9.34 -39.84
N PRO A 950 80.22 -10.40 -39.61
CA PRO A 950 80.64 -10.83 -38.28
C PRO A 950 81.79 -9.95 -37.74
N LYS A 951 81.64 -9.46 -36.53
CA LYS A 951 82.78 -8.87 -35.80
C LYS A 951 83.55 -9.89 -34.97
N PRO A 952 84.91 -9.68 -34.80
CA PRO A 952 85.83 -10.75 -34.39
C PRO A 952 85.86 -10.94 -32.84
N ARG A 953 86.23 -12.13 -32.44
CA ARG A 953 86.59 -12.59 -31.09
C ARG A 953 87.74 -11.77 -30.52
N ILE A 954 87.59 -11.24 -29.32
CA ILE A 954 88.72 -10.81 -28.47
C ILE A 954 88.73 -11.58 -27.13
N ALA A 955 89.91 -11.98 -26.78
CA ALA A 955 90.27 -12.96 -25.80
C ALA A 955 89.99 -12.46 -24.31
N LYS A 956 89.93 -13.45 -23.46
CA LYS A 956 90.01 -13.33 -21.96
C LYS A 956 91.27 -12.63 -21.52
N SER A 957 91.17 -11.73 -20.53
CA SER A 957 92.31 -11.47 -19.55
C SER A 957 91.63 -11.21 -18.18
N ASP A 958 92.11 -12.06 -17.27
CA ASP A 958 91.88 -11.93 -15.80
C ASP A 958 92.55 -10.64 -15.28
N VAL A 959 91.79 -9.95 -14.37
CA VAL A 959 92.47 -9.26 -13.22
C VAL A 959 91.33 -9.00 -12.16
N LYS A 960 91.51 -9.65 -11.05
CA LYS A 960 91.02 -9.27 -9.73
C LYS A 960 92.02 -8.29 -9.09
N PRO A 961 91.80 -7.77 -7.87
CA PRO A 961 90.75 -6.84 -7.29
C PRO A 961 91.46 -5.68 -6.55
N LYS A 962 90.74 -4.77 -5.93
CA LYS A 962 91.07 -4.17 -4.62
C LYS A 962 89.98 -3.25 -4.10
N ILE A 963 89.52 -3.59 -2.87
CA ILE A 963 88.87 -2.74 -1.91
C ILE A 963 89.87 -1.72 -1.32
N PRO A 964 89.41 -0.53 -0.91
CA PRO A 964 89.36 -0.18 0.53
C PRO A 964 88.17 0.69 0.96
N LEU A 965 87.50 0.23 2.01
CA LEU A 965 87.51 0.67 3.40
C LEU A 965 87.17 2.15 3.71
N LYS A 966 86.00 2.32 4.38
CA LYS A 966 85.69 3.16 5.57
C LYS A 966 85.99 4.68 5.56
N LYS A 967 84.90 5.43 5.85
CA LYS A 967 84.92 6.41 6.93
C LYS A 967 83.56 6.69 7.54
N LYS A 968 83.60 6.81 8.88
CA LYS A 968 82.56 6.94 9.92
C LYS A 968 81.84 8.27 9.93
N ILE A 969 80.57 8.22 10.30
CA ILE A 969 79.74 8.96 11.23
C ILE A 969 80.32 10.29 11.85
N PRO A 970 79.41 11.37 12.05
CA PRO A 970 78.94 11.48 13.41
C PRO A 970 77.41 11.86 13.51
N LYS A 971 76.80 11.41 14.62
CA LYS A 971 75.54 11.82 15.25
C LYS A 971 75.62 13.28 15.75
N LYS A 972 74.47 13.99 15.73
CA LYS A 972 73.99 14.91 16.79
C LYS A 972 72.47 15.07 16.61
N LYS A 973 71.69 14.64 17.53
CA LYS A 973 70.97 15.04 18.75
C LYS A 973 70.22 16.37 18.64
N SER A 974 68.90 16.17 18.94
CA SER A 974 67.96 16.95 19.76
C SER A 974 67.59 18.37 19.31
N LYS A 975 66.33 18.55 19.11
CA LYS A 975 65.28 18.92 20.10
C LYS A 975 63.88 18.57 19.56
#